data_adc4bb55357add08f7ad0d845b9f777d
#
_entry.id   adc4bb55357add08f7ad0d845b9f777d
#
_cell.length_a   1.000
_cell.length_b   1.000
_cell.length_c   1.000
_cell.angle_alpha   90.00
_cell.angle_beta   90.00
_cell.angle_gamma   90.00
#
_symmetry.space_group_name_H-M   'P 1'
#
loop_
_entity.id
_entity.type
_entity.pdbx_description
1 polymer ?
#
loop_
_entity_poly.entity_id
_entity_poly.type
_entity_poly.pdbx_seq_one_letter_code
_entity_poly.pdbx_strand_id
1 'polypeptide(L)'
;AAVVQRREKQTILYVNGFEVARGSIDDADLNNPLSDLHIGRIQDSVQFLGEIDEVFVSRRALKPNEIQALVAPGSQFAYPPFPAGVNELKLQLGERFFTGSSSQGPFLAVRLASGPIDIRVTSTSNPVVDRLAIRKVDEQSPLGKAFRAFESRSPEIGVHVGLRRDCGSTMNPVGIPQRVATTSLQEFIFEGAISNYPSPDVEPDNVNYLAGIREIGVRSEFTDHRDMPRLLIESIEFEGPYFETWPPKSHQRIMGSHIDRSNRSEYAQDVLYRFAERAYRRPLNQDEKEELNDFWLQTDKEVGDLQESLRRSLVLILTSPQFLFLSEASHSPEPEDLDAWELASKLSFFLWNRPPDERLLTLAANNQLHDRLSGEVDRMIDAPEFAAFAETFTEQWLGLDKLEIVETDAKRFPNLTRDVKVALRNEPIRFMEHAIRANRPVRSLIQSDTMVVNDVVANYYGFGNAVETGIEFIPIPTPGEFSGGILTQAAILAGLSDGREANPVKRGAWFARRIIATPPEDPPPNVPKLEDLTQLSLRERLERHRSVKGCVQCHTGIDPWGLPFEAFDAGGLKKSGAFDAQSDLPTGQHVADFVEFQQLLSTSLLEQVTTSVMHHLTVYAIGRSLTYNESRALREQVMNMNSSELGMREIVHQIVQSEIFLKK
;
A
#
# COMPACT_ATOMS: atom_id res chain seq x y z
N ALA A 1 -3.65 -8.10 52.87
CA ALA A 1 -3.25 -6.71 52.62
C ALA A 1 -2.52 -6.18 53.83
N ALA A 2 -1.51 -5.32 53.61
CA ALA A 2 -0.85 -4.54 54.68
C ALA A 2 -1.26 -3.07 54.54
N VAL A 3 -1.71 -2.47 55.61
CA VAL A 3 -2.09 -1.04 55.67
C VAL A 3 -1.18 -0.33 56.65
N VAL A 4 -0.50 0.73 56.17
CA VAL A 4 0.35 1.58 57.00
C VAL A 4 -0.39 2.88 57.32
N GLN A 5 -0.70 3.09 58.57
CA GLN A 5 -1.34 4.31 59.07
C GLN A 5 -0.29 5.20 59.75
N ARG A 6 0.30 6.15 59.00
CA ARG A 6 1.40 7.01 59.49
C ARG A 6 1.03 7.86 60.69
N ARG A 7 -0.17 8.44 60.68
CA ARG A 7 -0.62 9.32 61.79
C ARG A 7 -0.77 8.54 63.10
N GLU A 8 -1.13 7.27 63.00
CA GLU A 8 -1.36 6.40 64.15
C GLU A 8 -0.13 5.54 64.47
N LYS A 9 0.95 5.68 63.68
CA LYS A 9 2.19 4.90 63.79
C LYS A 9 1.94 3.40 63.86
N GLN A 10 1.04 2.90 62.98
CA GLN A 10 0.61 1.50 62.97
C GLN A 10 0.68 0.89 61.60
N THR A 11 1.07 -0.38 61.54
CA THR A 11 0.88 -1.27 60.40
C THR A 11 -0.16 -2.32 60.76
N ILE A 12 -1.14 -2.52 59.86
CA ILE A 12 -2.21 -3.49 60.06
C ILE A 12 -2.13 -4.49 58.93
N LEU A 13 -2.07 -5.77 59.24
CA LEU A 13 -2.06 -6.87 58.30
C LEU A 13 -3.45 -7.50 58.21
N TYR A 14 -3.91 -7.66 56.96
CA TYR A 14 -5.19 -8.29 56.66
C TYR A 14 -4.96 -9.58 55.83
N VAL A 15 -5.65 -10.65 56.17
CA VAL A 15 -5.73 -11.91 55.41
C VAL A 15 -7.19 -12.16 55.12
N ASN A 16 -7.54 -12.44 53.84
CA ASN A 16 -8.92 -12.65 53.38
C ASN A 16 -9.91 -11.52 53.84
N GLY A 17 -9.43 -10.30 53.86
CA GLY A 17 -10.24 -9.14 54.25
C GLY A 17 -10.38 -8.91 55.78
N PHE A 18 -9.85 -9.78 56.61
CA PHE A 18 -9.92 -9.70 58.07
C PHE A 18 -8.56 -9.28 58.66
N GLU A 19 -8.57 -8.38 59.64
CA GLU A 19 -7.36 -8.02 60.39
C GLU A 19 -6.80 -9.24 61.12
N VAL A 20 -5.54 -9.57 60.87
CA VAL A 20 -4.85 -10.72 61.53
C VAL A 20 -3.70 -10.30 62.43
N ALA A 21 -3.13 -9.13 62.17
CA ALA A 21 -2.04 -8.60 62.99
C ALA A 21 -2.00 -7.09 62.96
N ARG A 22 -1.49 -6.49 64.01
CA ARG A 22 -1.24 -5.06 64.13
C ARG A 22 0.10 -4.81 64.85
N GLY A 23 0.92 -3.97 64.27
CA GLY A 23 2.22 -3.60 64.84
C GLY A 23 2.42 -2.11 64.86
N SER A 24 3.29 -1.62 65.74
CA SER A 24 3.76 -0.22 65.74
C SER A 24 4.87 -0.07 64.70
N ILE A 25 4.91 1.10 64.07
CA ILE A 25 6.05 1.53 63.22
C ILE A 25 6.77 2.66 63.95
N ASP A 26 8.10 2.61 63.97
CA ASP A 26 8.91 3.71 64.45
C ASP A 26 8.83 4.91 63.48
N ASP A 27 9.22 6.08 63.95
CA ASP A 27 9.28 7.33 63.16
C ASP A 27 10.35 7.32 62.06
N ALA A 28 10.87 6.17 61.73
CA ALA A 28 11.78 6.00 60.59
C ALA A 28 11.08 6.53 59.30
N ASP A 29 11.75 7.43 58.69
CA ASP A 29 11.27 8.17 57.55
C ASP A 29 10.93 7.19 56.38
N LEU A 30 9.64 6.92 56.21
CA LEU A 30 9.16 6.12 55.08
C LEU A 30 9.32 6.85 53.73
N ASN A 31 9.89 8.06 53.76
CA ASN A 31 10.30 8.80 52.59
C ASN A 31 11.72 8.37 52.19
N ASN A 32 11.92 7.13 51.74
CA ASN A 32 13.14 6.79 51.07
C ASN A 32 12.88 6.90 49.54
N PRO A 33 13.24 8.03 48.91
CA PRO A 33 13.02 8.23 47.50
C PRO A 33 13.90 7.37 46.61
N LEU A 34 14.83 6.59 47.20
CA LEU A 34 15.82 5.77 46.51
C LEU A 34 15.52 4.27 46.57
N SER A 35 14.45 3.85 47.25
CA SER A 35 14.06 2.42 47.27
C SER A 35 12.96 2.11 46.29
N ASP A 36 13.19 1.15 45.45
CA ASP A 36 12.18 0.59 44.57
C ASP A 36 11.12 -0.19 45.38
N LEU A 37 9.89 -0.25 44.86
CA LEU A 37 8.85 -1.10 45.42
C LEU A 37 9.10 -2.55 44.99
N HIS A 38 9.40 -3.42 45.94
CA HIS A 38 9.56 -4.85 45.71
C HIS A 38 8.28 -5.60 46.07
N ILE A 39 7.80 -6.44 45.14
CA ILE A 39 6.64 -7.30 45.31
C ILE A 39 7.11 -8.74 45.32
N GLY A 40 6.80 -9.49 46.39
CA GLY A 40 7.18 -10.90 46.50
C GLY A 40 8.61 -11.14 46.98
N ARG A 41 9.37 -10.07 47.38
CA ARG A 41 10.70 -10.23 47.99
C ARG A 41 10.98 -9.11 49.01
N ILE A 42 11.84 -9.40 49.97
CA ILE A 42 12.39 -8.40 50.88
C ILE A 42 13.89 -8.29 50.59
N GLN A 43 14.31 -7.21 49.95
CA GLN A 43 15.68 -7.02 49.49
C GLN A 43 16.23 -8.29 48.76
N ASP A 44 17.49 -8.61 48.86
CA ASP A 44 18.07 -9.72 48.12
C ASP A 44 18.00 -11.09 48.83
N SER A 45 17.32 -11.20 49.98
CA SER A 45 17.46 -12.37 50.83
C SER A 45 16.21 -13.23 51.07
N VAL A 46 15.01 -12.72 50.86
CA VAL A 46 13.77 -13.49 51.12
C VAL A 46 12.80 -13.33 49.94
N GLN A 47 12.50 -14.46 49.27
CA GLN A 47 11.52 -14.50 48.20
C GLN A 47 10.23 -15.16 48.72
N PHE A 48 9.09 -14.67 48.27
CA PHE A 48 7.82 -15.32 48.47
C PHE A 48 7.71 -16.53 47.54
N LEU A 49 7.54 -17.70 48.10
CA LEU A 49 7.32 -18.95 47.36
C LEU A 49 5.82 -19.17 47.27
N GLY A 50 5.21 -18.73 46.18
CA GLY A 50 3.78 -18.85 45.94
C GLY A 50 3.35 -17.99 44.76
N GLU A 51 2.07 -18.08 44.40
CA GLU A 51 1.46 -17.25 43.38
C GLU A 51 0.91 -15.94 44.02
N ILE A 52 1.23 -14.79 43.38
CA ILE A 52 0.66 -13.50 43.72
C ILE A 52 -0.32 -13.14 42.63
N ASP A 53 -1.60 -13.17 42.92
CA ASP A 53 -2.65 -13.02 41.92
C ASP A 53 -3.05 -11.56 41.68
N GLU A 54 -3.16 -10.76 42.76
CA GLU A 54 -3.50 -9.34 42.67
C GLU A 54 -2.67 -8.49 43.65
N VAL A 55 -2.11 -7.41 43.15
CA VAL A 55 -1.39 -6.45 43.96
C VAL A 55 -2.05 -5.06 43.84
N PHE A 56 -2.36 -4.47 44.96
CA PHE A 56 -2.95 -3.13 45.05
C PHE A 56 -2.11 -2.25 45.98
N VAL A 57 -1.63 -1.11 45.45
CA VAL A 57 -0.85 -0.14 46.21
C VAL A 57 -1.60 1.19 46.23
N SER A 58 -1.81 1.76 47.40
CA SER A 58 -2.50 3.03 47.59
C SER A 58 -1.67 3.96 48.49
N ARG A 59 -1.61 5.26 48.17
CA ARG A 59 -0.96 6.27 49.02
C ARG A 59 -1.78 6.64 50.23
N ARG A 60 -3.03 6.28 50.32
CA ARG A 60 -3.84 6.46 51.53
C ARG A 60 -4.11 5.11 52.18
N ALA A 61 -4.27 5.16 53.51
CA ALA A 61 -4.74 4.00 54.24
C ALA A 61 -6.17 3.62 53.80
N LEU A 62 -6.35 2.39 53.40
CA LEU A 62 -7.68 1.83 53.06
C LEU A 62 -8.45 1.54 54.38
N LYS A 63 -9.75 1.79 54.36
CA LYS A 63 -10.65 1.36 55.41
C LYS A 63 -10.91 -0.14 55.36
N PRO A 64 -11.26 -0.78 56.49
CA PRO A 64 -11.51 -2.22 56.49
C PRO A 64 -12.55 -2.70 55.48
N ASN A 65 -13.63 -1.94 55.28
CA ASN A 65 -14.65 -2.24 54.26
C ASN A 65 -14.13 -2.12 52.82
N GLU A 66 -13.19 -1.23 52.55
CA GLU A 66 -12.56 -1.11 51.24
C GLU A 66 -11.64 -2.31 50.96
N ILE A 67 -10.93 -2.79 52.02
CA ILE A 67 -10.10 -4.01 51.92
C ILE A 67 -10.97 -5.25 51.71
N GLN A 68 -12.09 -5.36 52.40
CA GLN A 68 -13.04 -6.45 52.19
C GLN A 68 -13.63 -6.44 50.78
N ALA A 69 -13.93 -5.28 50.23
CA ALA A 69 -14.41 -5.12 48.86
C ALA A 69 -13.37 -5.57 47.81
N LEU A 70 -12.07 -5.43 48.08
CA LEU A 70 -10.98 -5.89 47.21
C LEU A 70 -10.91 -7.41 47.12
N VAL A 71 -11.34 -8.14 48.18
CA VAL A 71 -11.23 -9.57 48.29
C VAL A 71 -12.53 -10.29 47.86
N ALA A 72 -13.63 -9.56 47.71
CA ALA A 72 -14.93 -10.14 47.34
C ALA A 72 -14.89 -10.72 45.92
N PRO A 73 -15.32 -11.98 45.71
CA PRO A 73 -15.42 -12.59 44.40
C PRO A 73 -16.35 -11.78 43.48
N GLY A 74 -15.88 -11.40 42.32
CA GLY A 74 -16.68 -10.67 41.33
C GLY A 74 -16.74 -9.12 41.56
N SER A 75 -15.94 -8.56 42.43
CA SER A 75 -15.85 -7.10 42.56
C SER A 75 -15.33 -6.51 41.25
N GLN A 76 -16.22 -5.87 40.50
CA GLN A 76 -15.81 -5.03 39.38
C GLN A 76 -15.19 -3.75 39.95
N PHE A 77 -13.88 -3.62 39.87
CA PHE A 77 -13.23 -2.33 40.08
C PHE A 77 -13.63 -1.39 38.94
N ALA A 78 -14.44 -0.38 39.25
CA ALA A 78 -14.56 0.76 38.38
C ALA A 78 -13.23 1.53 38.44
N TYR A 79 -12.44 1.42 37.41
CA TYR A 79 -11.21 2.17 37.25
C TYR A 79 -11.56 3.67 37.23
N PRO A 80 -10.95 4.51 38.10
CA PRO A 80 -11.18 5.94 38.02
C PRO A 80 -10.65 6.43 36.63
N PRO A 81 -11.30 7.45 36.07
CA PRO A 81 -10.79 8.08 34.85
C PRO A 81 -9.36 8.59 35.07
N PHE A 82 -8.60 8.76 34.00
CA PHE A 82 -7.29 9.41 34.09
C PHE A 82 -7.42 10.73 34.84
N PRO A 83 -6.50 11.07 35.77
CA PRO A 83 -6.49 12.36 36.40
C PRO A 83 -6.49 13.48 35.37
N ALA A 84 -7.23 14.55 35.63
CA ALA A 84 -7.29 15.70 34.71
C ALA A 84 -5.88 16.23 34.42
N GLY A 85 -5.52 16.38 33.17
CA GLY A 85 -4.20 16.88 32.73
C GLY A 85 -3.13 15.79 32.53
N VAL A 86 -3.44 14.51 32.73
CA VAL A 86 -2.52 13.40 32.39
C VAL A 86 -2.85 12.89 31.02
N ASN A 87 -1.99 13.17 30.04
CA ASN A 87 -2.17 12.74 28.67
C ASN A 87 -1.40 11.43 28.36
N GLU A 88 -0.38 11.12 29.14
CA GLU A 88 0.49 9.98 28.91
C GLU A 88 1.08 9.45 30.23
N LEU A 89 1.00 8.14 30.43
CA LEU A 89 1.69 7.43 31.50
C LEU A 89 2.70 6.47 30.88
N LYS A 90 3.93 6.49 31.40
CA LYS A 90 4.96 5.50 31.05
C LYS A 90 5.10 4.52 32.20
N LEU A 91 4.91 3.24 31.89
CA LEU A 91 5.12 2.14 32.80
C LEU A 91 6.38 1.38 32.36
N GLN A 92 7.35 1.27 33.24
CA GLN A 92 8.52 0.43 33.03
C GLN A 92 8.38 -0.83 33.89
N LEU A 93 8.50 -1.99 33.25
CA LEU A 93 8.49 -3.31 33.87
C LEU A 93 9.81 -4.01 33.52
N GLY A 94 10.77 -4.01 34.45
CA GLY A 94 12.13 -4.41 34.16
C GLY A 94 12.74 -3.52 33.07
N GLU A 95 13.21 -4.12 31.99
CA GLU A 95 13.77 -3.40 30.83
C GLU A 95 12.72 -2.93 29.81
N ARG A 96 11.46 -3.30 29.98
CA ARG A 96 10.37 -2.98 29.04
C ARG A 96 9.67 -1.70 29.41
N PHE A 97 9.40 -0.86 28.40
CA PHE A 97 8.64 0.38 28.56
C PHE A 97 7.29 0.27 27.84
N PHE A 98 6.25 0.71 28.52
CA PHE A 98 4.89 0.77 27.98
C PHE A 98 4.37 2.18 28.14
N THR A 99 3.66 2.66 27.14
CA THR A 99 3.04 3.98 27.17
C THR A 99 1.53 3.81 27.09
N GLY A 100 0.82 4.27 28.10
CA GLY A 100 -0.64 4.35 28.11
C GLY A 100 -1.09 5.77 27.79
N SER A 101 -2.06 5.92 26.89
CA SER A 101 -2.69 7.20 26.57
C SER A 101 -4.06 7.32 27.26
N SER A 102 -4.55 8.55 27.43
CA SER A 102 -5.88 8.80 27.97
C SER A 102 -7.01 8.19 27.14
N SER A 103 -6.77 7.89 25.86
CA SER A 103 -7.73 7.25 24.97
C SER A 103 -7.86 5.73 25.19
N GLN A 104 -6.83 5.09 25.74
CA GLN A 104 -6.80 3.64 25.96
C GLN A 104 -7.28 3.23 27.37
N GLY A 105 -7.56 4.19 28.23
CA GLY A 105 -7.94 3.95 29.62
C GLY A 105 -6.72 3.75 30.54
N PRO A 106 -6.96 3.57 31.87
CA PRO A 106 -5.93 3.53 32.89
C PRO A 106 -5.29 2.17 33.11
N PHE A 107 -5.43 1.20 32.21
CA PHE A 107 -4.87 -0.15 32.37
C PHE A 107 -4.10 -0.60 31.14
N LEU A 108 -3.17 -1.51 31.38
CA LEU A 108 -2.34 -2.15 30.36
C LEU A 108 -2.29 -3.66 30.65
N ALA A 109 -2.57 -4.49 29.66
CA ALA A 109 -2.38 -5.94 29.75
C ALA A 109 -0.97 -6.29 29.26
N VAL A 110 -0.21 -7.03 30.05
CA VAL A 110 1.16 -7.44 29.73
C VAL A 110 1.39 -8.89 30.16
N ARG A 111 2.22 -9.61 29.41
CA ARG A 111 2.72 -10.93 29.83
C ARG A 111 4.00 -10.71 30.63
N LEU A 112 4.02 -11.23 31.83
CA LEU A 112 5.17 -11.19 32.71
C LEU A 112 5.78 -12.59 32.84
N ALA A 113 7.10 -12.66 32.78
CA ALA A 113 7.81 -13.88 33.16
C ALA A 113 7.74 -14.07 34.68
N SER A 114 7.81 -15.34 35.15
CA SER A 114 7.95 -15.64 36.58
C SER A 114 9.27 -15.10 37.13
N GLY A 115 9.21 -14.43 38.25
CA GLY A 115 10.37 -13.86 38.93
C GLY A 115 10.14 -12.46 39.46
N PRO A 116 11.12 -11.85 40.12
CA PRO A 116 11.04 -10.47 40.61
C PRO A 116 11.01 -9.52 39.40
N ILE A 117 10.10 -8.54 39.45
CA ILE A 117 9.94 -7.54 38.40
C ILE A 117 9.89 -6.17 39.05
N ASP A 118 10.76 -5.29 38.60
CA ASP A 118 10.76 -3.88 39.00
C ASP A 118 9.73 -3.11 38.19
N ILE A 119 8.86 -2.37 38.89
CA ILE A 119 7.80 -1.58 38.26
C ILE A 119 8.09 -0.10 38.53
N ARG A 120 8.27 0.67 37.47
CA ARG A 120 8.44 2.12 37.54
C ARG A 120 7.35 2.83 36.73
N VAL A 121 6.65 3.75 37.38
CA VAL A 121 5.63 4.59 36.72
C VAL A 121 6.18 6.00 36.61
N THR A 122 6.24 6.53 35.40
CA THR A 122 6.64 7.91 35.12
C THR A 122 5.58 8.61 34.29
N SER A 123 5.48 9.91 34.42
CA SER A 123 4.59 10.74 33.62
C SER A 123 5.30 12.04 33.23
N THR A 124 4.94 12.56 32.07
CA THR A 124 5.42 13.84 31.54
C THR A 124 4.82 15.07 32.25
N SER A 125 3.65 14.89 32.81
CA SER A 125 3.00 15.90 33.69
C SER A 125 3.03 15.35 35.10
N ASN A 126 3.47 16.11 36.07
CA ASN A 126 3.64 15.69 37.46
C ASN A 126 2.32 15.18 38.12
N PRO A 127 1.78 14.00 37.73
CA PRO A 127 0.54 13.49 38.28
C PRO A 127 0.81 12.77 39.54
N VAL A 128 -0.06 12.96 40.49
CA VAL A 128 -0.11 12.14 41.68
C VAL A 128 -0.74 10.80 41.30
N VAL A 129 0.07 9.77 41.10
CA VAL A 129 -0.43 8.40 40.93
C VAL A 129 -0.81 7.87 42.31
N ASP A 130 -2.10 7.85 42.61
CA ASP A 130 -2.61 7.44 43.93
C ASP A 130 -2.67 5.91 44.08
N ARG A 131 -2.78 5.18 42.98
CA ARG A 131 -3.00 3.74 43.00
C ARG A 131 -2.33 3.06 41.85
N LEU A 132 -1.74 1.90 42.12
CA LEU A 132 -1.33 0.90 41.14
C LEU A 132 -2.04 -0.41 41.50
N ALA A 133 -2.82 -0.98 40.60
CA ALA A 133 -3.43 -2.27 40.74
C ALA A 133 -2.85 -3.23 39.72
N ILE A 134 -2.40 -4.40 40.13
CA ILE A 134 -1.96 -5.49 39.29
C ILE A 134 -2.93 -6.63 39.50
N ARG A 135 -3.51 -7.11 38.40
CA ARG A 135 -4.48 -8.19 38.42
C ARG A 135 -4.14 -9.22 37.35
N LYS A 136 -4.21 -10.49 37.71
CA LYS A 136 -4.14 -11.57 36.74
C LYS A 136 -5.38 -11.52 35.84
N VAL A 137 -5.15 -11.52 34.54
CA VAL A 137 -6.25 -11.56 33.56
C VAL A 137 -6.67 -13.00 33.35
N ASP A 138 -7.96 -13.27 33.55
CA ASP A 138 -8.53 -14.57 33.17
C ASP A 138 -8.47 -14.71 31.65
N GLU A 139 -7.83 -15.78 31.19
CA GLU A 139 -7.64 -16.09 29.77
C GLU A 139 -8.94 -16.29 29.00
N GLN A 140 -10.02 -16.67 29.67
CA GLN A 140 -11.33 -16.84 29.05
C GLN A 140 -12.15 -15.54 29.02
N SER A 141 -11.72 -14.53 29.77
CA SER A 141 -12.35 -13.21 29.76
C SER A 141 -12.24 -12.54 28.39
N PRO A 142 -13.11 -11.57 28.05
CA PRO A 142 -12.99 -10.81 26.80
C PRO A 142 -11.60 -10.14 26.65
N LEU A 143 -11.04 -9.62 27.74
CA LEU A 143 -9.70 -9.01 27.76
C LEU A 143 -8.60 -10.05 27.50
N GLY A 144 -8.68 -11.25 28.13
CA GLY A 144 -7.73 -12.31 27.93
C GLY A 144 -7.76 -12.87 26.50
N LYS A 145 -8.96 -13.00 25.91
CA LYS A 145 -9.11 -13.37 24.50
C LYS A 145 -8.54 -12.32 23.55
N ALA A 146 -8.83 -11.05 23.79
CA ALA A 146 -8.29 -9.93 23.01
C ALA A 146 -6.76 -9.86 23.11
N PHE A 147 -6.20 -10.08 24.29
CA PHE A 147 -4.75 -10.10 24.52
C PHE A 147 -4.07 -11.27 23.81
N ARG A 148 -4.66 -12.49 23.83
CA ARG A 148 -4.13 -13.62 23.05
C ARG A 148 -4.21 -13.38 21.55
N ALA A 149 -5.30 -12.81 21.06
CA ALA A 149 -5.40 -12.41 19.66
C ALA A 149 -4.33 -11.39 19.27
N PHE A 150 -4.01 -10.45 20.16
CA PHE A 150 -2.89 -9.51 19.97
C PHE A 150 -1.53 -10.23 19.96
N GLU A 151 -1.27 -11.13 20.92
CA GLU A 151 0.00 -11.87 20.99
C GLU A 151 0.21 -12.83 19.82
N SER A 152 -0.87 -13.34 19.22
CA SER A 152 -0.79 -14.22 18.05
C SER A 152 -0.45 -13.46 16.76
N ARG A 153 -0.57 -12.14 16.74
CA ARG A 153 -0.20 -11.35 15.59
C ARG A 153 1.30 -11.40 15.38
N SER A 154 1.71 -11.64 14.16
CA SER A 154 3.12 -11.61 13.77
C SER A 154 3.44 -10.25 13.20
N PRO A 155 4.29 -9.42 13.85
CA PRO A 155 4.73 -8.17 13.27
C PRO A 155 5.60 -8.42 12.03
N GLU A 156 5.67 -7.44 11.16
CA GLU A 156 6.58 -7.44 10.03
C GLU A 156 7.64 -6.38 10.23
N ILE A 157 8.88 -6.78 10.05
CA ILE A 157 10.04 -5.91 10.12
C ILE A 157 10.37 -5.40 8.72
N GLY A 158 10.50 -4.09 8.57
CA GLY A 158 10.99 -3.45 7.37
C GLY A 158 12.19 -2.56 7.66
N VAL A 159 13.10 -2.49 6.70
CA VAL A 159 14.26 -1.60 6.74
C VAL A 159 14.08 -0.50 5.71
N HIS A 160 14.38 0.72 6.09
CA HIS A 160 14.28 1.90 5.24
C HIS A 160 15.56 2.71 5.34
N VAL A 161 15.99 3.29 4.24
CA VAL A 161 17.15 4.20 4.22
C VAL A 161 16.73 5.58 3.74
N GLY A 162 17.22 6.59 4.44
CA GLY A 162 16.97 8.00 4.15
C GLY A 162 18.26 8.74 3.85
N LEU A 163 18.15 9.76 3.01
CA LEU A 163 19.30 10.56 2.59
C LEU A 163 19.49 11.79 3.46
N ARG A 164 18.40 12.37 3.95
CA ARG A 164 18.41 13.58 4.76
C ARG A 164 17.29 13.56 5.78
N ARG A 165 17.64 13.93 7.01
CA ARG A 165 16.69 14.00 8.12
C ARG A 165 15.96 15.35 8.21
N ASP A 166 16.64 16.42 7.81
CA ASP A 166 16.25 17.82 8.06
C ASP A 166 15.32 18.43 7.00
N CYS A 167 15.17 17.80 5.84
CA CYS A 167 14.40 18.32 4.71
C CYS A 167 13.21 17.44 4.31
N GLY A 168 12.74 16.56 5.18
CA GLY A 168 11.61 15.69 4.86
C GLY A 168 11.92 14.69 3.75
N SER A 169 13.17 14.23 3.65
CA SER A 169 13.52 13.16 2.71
C SER A 169 12.71 11.91 3.02
N THR A 170 12.13 11.34 1.99
CA THR A 170 11.41 10.07 2.09
C THR A 170 12.40 8.95 2.42
N MET A 171 12.03 8.14 3.40
CA MET A 171 12.72 6.89 3.68
C MET A 171 12.33 5.88 2.61
N ASN A 172 13.31 5.38 1.87
CA ASN A 172 13.09 4.36 0.83
C ASN A 172 13.25 2.96 1.42
N PRO A 173 12.35 2.01 1.12
CA PRO A 173 12.45 0.65 1.63
C PRO A 173 13.65 -0.07 1.03
N VAL A 174 14.28 -0.92 1.84
CA VAL A 174 15.33 -1.86 1.42
C VAL A 174 14.74 -3.25 1.39
N GLY A 175 14.59 -3.81 0.20
CA GLY A 175 13.97 -5.12 0.03
C GLY A 175 12.47 -5.14 0.37
N ILE A 176 12.00 -6.32 0.71
CA ILE A 176 10.61 -6.59 1.07
C ILE A 176 10.53 -6.80 2.58
N PRO A 177 9.54 -6.24 3.29
CA PRO A 177 9.32 -6.52 4.69
C PRO A 177 9.19 -8.02 4.98
N GLN A 178 9.67 -8.45 6.14
CA GLN A 178 9.73 -9.86 6.51
C GLN A 178 8.98 -10.11 7.81
N ARG A 179 8.26 -11.24 7.87
CA ARG A 179 7.43 -11.61 9.02
C ARG A 179 8.29 -12.09 10.19
N VAL A 180 8.05 -11.56 11.38
CA VAL A 180 8.67 -12.02 12.62
C VAL A 180 7.77 -13.05 13.27
N ALA A 181 8.07 -14.34 13.06
CA ALA A 181 7.19 -15.43 13.44
C ALA A 181 7.45 -15.99 14.85
N THR A 182 8.58 -15.67 15.49
CA THR A 182 8.96 -16.19 16.80
C THR A 182 9.47 -15.10 17.73
N THR A 183 9.49 -15.38 19.01
CA THR A 183 10.06 -14.50 20.06
C THR A 183 11.55 -14.74 20.30
N SER A 184 12.16 -15.73 19.64
CA SER A 184 13.59 -15.95 19.70
C SER A 184 14.34 -14.97 18.80
N LEU A 185 15.61 -14.70 19.14
CA LEU A 185 16.48 -13.88 18.28
C LEU A 185 16.61 -14.52 16.90
N GLN A 186 16.37 -13.72 15.86
CA GLN A 186 16.45 -14.09 14.46
C GLN A 186 17.23 -13.04 13.68
N GLU A 187 17.93 -13.47 12.66
CA GLU A 187 18.57 -12.59 11.69
C GLU A 187 17.67 -12.42 10.47
N PHE A 188 17.54 -11.18 10.01
CA PHE A 188 16.79 -10.81 8.82
C PHE A 188 17.69 -10.07 7.85
N ILE A 189 17.78 -10.55 6.62
CA ILE A 189 18.63 -9.97 5.58
C ILE A 189 17.74 -9.20 4.61
N PHE A 190 18.07 -7.91 4.40
CA PHE A 190 17.37 -7.03 3.47
C PHE A 190 18.35 -6.57 2.40
N GLU A 191 18.00 -6.78 1.14
CA GLU A 191 18.81 -6.39 0.00
C GLU A 191 18.04 -5.39 -0.86
N GLY A 192 18.71 -4.31 -1.24
CA GLY A 192 18.15 -3.28 -2.12
C GLY A 192 19.13 -2.93 -3.23
N ALA A 193 18.63 -2.76 -4.45
CA ALA A 193 19.47 -2.36 -5.57
C ALA A 193 20.03 -0.96 -5.35
N ILE A 194 21.34 -0.77 -5.58
CA ILE A 194 22.03 0.52 -5.44
C ILE A 194 21.34 1.62 -6.28
N SER A 195 20.79 1.25 -7.44
CA SER A 195 20.06 2.18 -8.32
C SER A 195 18.80 2.80 -7.70
N ASN A 196 18.27 2.20 -6.63
CA ASN A 196 17.11 2.73 -5.92
C ASN A 196 17.46 3.86 -4.95
N TYR A 197 18.74 4.13 -4.77
CA TYR A 197 19.23 5.16 -3.85
C TYR A 197 20.06 6.18 -4.62
N PRO A 198 19.93 7.47 -4.32
CA PRO A 198 20.67 8.52 -5.01
C PRO A 198 22.19 8.34 -4.86
N SER A 199 22.89 8.55 -5.97
CA SER A 199 24.34 8.52 -6.02
C SER A 199 24.94 9.83 -5.48
N PRO A 200 26.12 9.76 -4.82
CA PRO A 200 26.93 10.94 -4.48
C PRO A 200 27.21 11.90 -5.65
N ASP A 201 27.20 11.39 -6.85
CA ASP A 201 27.59 12.12 -8.05
C ASP A 201 26.46 12.97 -8.65
N VAL A 202 25.24 12.91 -8.10
CA VAL A 202 24.08 13.64 -8.69
C VAL A 202 24.24 15.17 -8.58
N GLU A 203 24.82 15.65 -7.47
CA GLU A 203 25.11 17.08 -7.30
C GLU A 203 26.40 17.26 -6.46
N PRO A 204 27.59 17.04 -7.04
CA PRO A 204 28.85 17.03 -6.30
C PRO A 204 29.19 18.35 -5.59
N ASP A 205 28.67 19.48 -6.08
CA ASP A 205 28.95 20.82 -5.54
C ASP A 205 27.84 21.34 -4.60
N ASN A 206 26.75 20.59 -4.41
CA ASN A 206 25.66 21.00 -3.54
C ASN A 206 25.86 20.49 -2.12
N VAL A 207 26.38 21.35 -1.23
CA VAL A 207 26.56 21.04 0.19
C VAL A 207 25.27 20.61 0.91
N ASN A 208 24.10 20.97 0.37
CA ASN A 208 22.81 20.56 0.88
C ASN A 208 22.42 19.14 0.41
N TYR A 209 23.03 18.66 -0.66
CA TYR A 209 22.93 17.31 -1.18
C TYR A 209 24.21 16.53 -0.83
N LEU A 210 24.52 16.47 0.44
CA LEU A 210 25.54 15.52 0.88
C LEU A 210 24.99 14.14 0.61
N ALA A 211 25.36 13.62 -0.51
CA ALA A 211 24.95 12.34 -1.02
C ALA A 211 25.41 11.21 -0.09
N GLY A 212 24.57 10.22 0.03
CA GLY A 212 24.81 9.03 0.82
C GLY A 212 23.67 8.73 1.80
N ILE A 213 23.60 7.49 2.19
CA ILE A 213 22.66 7.03 3.20
C ILE A 213 23.04 7.66 4.54
N ARG A 214 22.17 8.43 5.14
CA ARG A 214 22.38 9.13 6.40
C ARG A 214 21.53 8.64 7.53
N GLU A 215 20.47 7.94 7.22
CA GLU A 215 19.53 7.40 8.19
C GLU A 215 19.15 5.98 7.79
N ILE A 216 19.17 5.07 8.75
CA ILE A 216 18.64 3.72 8.61
C ILE A 216 17.52 3.61 9.61
N GLY A 217 16.31 3.36 9.13
CA GLY A 217 15.13 3.14 9.94
C GLY A 217 14.74 1.67 9.90
N VAL A 218 14.56 1.09 11.08
CA VAL A 218 13.93 -0.23 11.22
C VAL A 218 12.61 -0.03 11.93
N ARG A 219 11.53 -0.53 11.35
CA ARG A 219 10.20 -0.34 11.89
C ARG A 219 9.31 -1.57 11.73
N SER A 220 8.22 -1.60 12.50
CA SER A 220 7.08 -2.45 12.16
C SER A 220 6.34 -1.83 10.99
N GLU A 221 6.01 -2.63 9.98
CA GLU A 221 5.32 -2.16 8.77
C GLU A 221 3.82 -1.95 8.97
N PHE A 222 3.27 -2.37 10.11
CA PHE A 222 1.88 -2.09 10.44
C PHE A 222 1.74 -0.71 11.07
N THR A 223 1.35 0.27 10.28
CA THR A 223 1.19 1.68 10.68
C THR A 223 -0.26 2.16 10.54
N ASP A 224 -1.22 1.25 10.55
CA ASP A 224 -2.66 1.46 10.42
C ASP A 224 -3.38 1.60 11.79
N HIS A 225 -2.64 1.98 12.83
CA HIS A 225 -3.08 2.10 14.22
C HIS A 225 -3.54 0.80 14.88
N ARG A 226 -3.29 -0.37 14.28
CA ARG A 226 -3.47 -1.64 15.01
C ARG A 226 -2.42 -1.79 16.09
N ASP A 227 -2.85 -2.31 17.23
CA ASP A 227 -1.90 -2.78 18.24
C ASP A 227 -1.15 -4.01 17.71
N MET A 228 0.16 -3.90 17.58
CA MET A 228 1.04 -4.98 17.16
C MET A 228 2.09 -5.26 18.23
N PRO A 229 2.55 -6.51 18.40
CA PRO A 229 3.69 -6.82 19.24
C PRO A 229 4.90 -5.98 18.83
N ARG A 230 5.63 -5.43 19.81
CA ARG A 230 6.78 -4.58 19.56
C ARG A 230 7.96 -5.41 19.09
N LEU A 231 8.67 -4.89 18.08
CA LEU A 231 9.97 -5.41 17.69
C LEU A 231 11.04 -5.03 18.72
N LEU A 232 11.87 -6.00 19.11
CA LEU A 232 13.07 -5.79 19.89
C LEU A 232 14.25 -6.01 18.95
N ILE A 233 15.01 -4.96 18.69
CA ILE A 233 16.15 -4.96 17.77
C ILE A 233 17.42 -4.97 18.60
N GLU A 234 18.26 -6.00 18.44
CA GLU A 234 19.54 -6.11 19.15
C GLU A 234 20.63 -5.33 18.42
N SER A 235 20.74 -5.55 17.11
CA SER A 235 21.76 -4.92 16.29
C SER A 235 21.27 -4.71 14.85
N ILE A 236 21.90 -3.79 14.16
CA ILE A 236 21.75 -3.54 12.73
C ILE A 236 23.17 -3.51 12.15
N GLU A 237 23.39 -4.35 11.15
CA GLU A 237 24.61 -4.32 10.35
C GLU A 237 24.27 -3.82 8.95
N PHE A 238 25.07 -2.92 8.43
CA PHE A 238 24.88 -2.33 7.10
C PHE A 238 26.14 -2.53 6.27
N GLU A 239 26.00 -3.19 5.14
CA GLU A 239 27.04 -3.38 4.14
C GLU A 239 26.63 -2.78 2.81
N GLY A 240 27.46 -1.91 2.26
CA GLY A 240 27.20 -1.31 0.96
C GLY A 240 28.32 -0.38 0.46
N PRO A 241 28.53 -0.29 -0.84
CA PRO A 241 27.92 -1.09 -1.90
C PRO A 241 28.48 -2.52 -1.94
N TYR A 242 27.61 -3.53 -2.00
CA TYR A 242 27.98 -4.93 -2.06
C TYR A 242 27.93 -5.46 -3.49
N PHE A 243 28.95 -6.17 -3.91
CA PHE A 243 29.03 -6.85 -5.20
C PHE A 243 29.53 -8.27 -5.00
N GLU A 244 28.69 -9.28 -5.27
CA GLU A 244 29.10 -10.70 -5.20
C GLU A 244 30.33 -10.99 -6.07
N THR A 245 30.43 -10.32 -7.19
CA THR A 245 31.55 -10.46 -8.14
C THR A 245 31.97 -9.09 -8.66
N TRP A 246 33.25 -8.92 -8.85
CA TRP A 246 33.80 -7.70 -9.47
C TRP A 246 34.47 -8.02 -10.81
N PRO A 247 34.21 -7.33 -11.92
CA PRO A 247 33.16 -6.29 -12.06
C PRO A 247 31.75 -6.83 -11.86
N PRO A 248 30.76 -5.96 -11.51
CA PRO A 248 29.37 -6.38 -11.31
C PRO A 248 28.78 -7.10 -12.51
N LYS A 249 27.80 -8.00 -12.28
CA LYS A 249 27.12 -8.74 -13.37
C LYS A 249 26.54 -7.82 -14.47
N SER A 250 26.06 -6.63 -14.08
CA SER A 250 25.58 -5.61 -15.04
C SER A 250 26.69 -5.11 -15.95
N HIS A 251 27.87 -4.83 -15.41
CA HIS A 251 29.03 -4.43 -16.19
C HIS A 251 29.49 -5.56 -17.13
N GLN A 252 29.57 -6.80 -16.60
CA GLN A 252 29.97 -7.96 -17.39
C GLN A 252 29.00 -8.23 -18.55
N ARG A 253 27.70 -7.99 -18.33
CA ARG A 253 26.68 -8.16 -19.36
C ARG A 253 26.84 -7.16 -20.52
N ILE A 254 27.25 -5.93 -20.23
CA ILE A 254 27.49 -4.89 -21.24
C ILE A 254 28.84 -5.14 -21.93
N MET A 255 29.91 -5.26 -21.13
CA MET A 255 31.28 -5.28 -21.63
C MET A 255 31.73 -6.64 -22.14
N GLY A 256 30.98 -7.73 -21.87
CA GLY A 256 31.36 -9.08 -22.21
C GLY A 256 32.51 -9.64 -21.34
N SER A 257 32.38 -10.89 -20.92
CA SER A 257 33.39 -11.55 -20.06
C SER A 257 34.47 -12.31 -20.83
N HIS A 258 34.26 -12.63 -22.09
CA HIS A 258 35.07 -13.58 -22.85
C HIS A 258 35.67 -13.03 -24.15
N ILE A 259 35.59 -11.70 -24.38
CA ILE A 259 36.04 -11.11 -25.63
C ILE A 259 37.49 -10.68 -25.50
N ASP A 260 38.28 -10.98 -26.54
CA ASP A 260 39.67 -10.54 -26.63
C ASP A 260 39.76 -9.01 -26.72
N ARG A 261 40.34 -8.38 -25.71
CA ARG A 261 40.55 -6.93 -25.63
C ARG A 261 41.80 -6.45 -26.33
N SER A 262 42.59 -7.38 -26.91
CA SER A 262 43.85 -7.03 -27.61
C SER A 262 43.57 -6.24 -28.89
N ASN A 263 42.49 -6.56 -29.61
CA ASN A 263 42.00 -5.77 -30.73
C ASN A 263 40.92 -4.78 -30.26
N ARG A 264 41.38 -3.56 -29.91
CA ARG A 264 40.51 -2.49 -29.35
C ARG A 264 39.31 -2.15 -30.21
N SER A 265 39.46 -2.11 -31.53
CA SER A 265 38.38 -1.78 -32.45
C SER A 265 37.33 -2.89 -32.55
N GLU A 266 37.79 -4.14 -32.69
CA GLU A 266 36.89 -5.28 -32.78
C GLU A 266 36.13 -5.50 -31.47
N TYR A 267 36.82 -5.33 -30.35
CA TYR A 267 36.17 -5.36 -29.02
C TYR A 267 35.07 -4.30 -28.89
N ALA A 268 35.35 -3.06 -29.29
CA ALA A 268 34.39 -1.97 -29.21
C ALA A 268 33.18 -2.21 -30.11
N GLN A 269 33.40 -2.66 -31.36
CA GLN A 269 32.31 -3.03 -32.28
C GLN A 269 31.40 -4.10 -31.68
N ASP A 270 31.97 -5.15 -31.11
CA ASP A 270 31.18 -6.23 -30.49
C ASP A 270 30.33 -5.71 -29.33
N VAL A 271 30.91 -4.93 -28.42
CA VAL A 271 30.18 -4.32 -27.28
C VAL A 271 29.05 -3.43 -27.79
N LEU A 272 29.35 -2.52 -28.72
CA LEU A 272 28.39 -1.55 -29.20
C LEU A 272 27.26 -2.19 -30.02
N TYR A 273 27.56 -3.12 -30.91
CA TYR A 273 26.54 -3.78 -31.72
C TYR A 273 25.61 -4.64 -30.87
N ARG A 274 26.13 -5.46 -29.98
CA ARG A 274 25.30 -6.25 -29.05
C ARG A 274 24.41 -5.36 -28.18
N PHE A 275 24.97 -4.25 -27.69
CA PHE A 275 24.21 -3.31 -26.84
C PHE A 275 23.12 -2.61 -27.67
N ALA A 276 23.45 -2.12 -28.88
CA ALA A 276 22.53 -1.43 -29.74
C ALA A 276 21.41 -2.36 -30.26
N GLU A 277 21.73 -3.60 -30.66
CA GLU A 277 20.71 -4.60 -31.06
C GLU A 277 19.73 -4.89 -29.94
N ARG A 278 20.21 -4.97 -28.71
CA ARG A 278 19.35 -5.12 -27.53
C ARG A 278 18.53 -3.85 -27.24
N ALA A 279 19.15 -2.67 -27.36
CA ALA A 279 18.48 -1.38 -27.15
C ALA A 279 17.41 -1.09 -28.19
N TYR A 280 17.70 -1.42 -29.48
CA TYR A 280 16.78 -1.23 -30.60
C TYR A 280 15.81 -2.40 -30.79
N ARG A 281 16.01 -3.46 -30.01
CA ARG A 281 15.11 -4.65 -29.98
C ARG A 281 15.04 -5.40 -31.33
N ARG A 282 16.03 -5.21 -32.18
CA ARG A 282 16.18 -5.82 -33.52
C ARG A 282 17.63 -5.83 -33.97
N PRO A 283 18.01 -6.62 -34.95
CA PRO A 283 19.32 -6.55 -35.60
C PRO A 283 19.59 -5.16 -36.16
N LEU A 284 20.86 -4.71 -36.08
CA LEU A 284 21.30 -3.50 -36.72
C LEU A 284 21.41 -3.68 -38.24
N ASN A 285 20.99 -2.69 -38.99
CA ASN A 285 21.29 -2.59 -40.40
C ASN A 285 22.76 -2.14 -40.63
N GLN A 286 23.20 -2.14 -41.91
CA GLN A 286 24.58 -1.82 -42.22
C GLN A 286 24.93 -0.37 -41.97
N ASP A 287 24.03 0.57 -42.25
CA ASP A 287 24.23 2.00 -42.04
C ASP A 287 24.37 2.32 -40.54
N GLU A 288 23.55 1.71 -39.70
CA GLU A 288 23.63 1.84 -38.24
C GLU A 288 24.95 1.33 -37.66
N LYS A 289 25.45 0.20 -38.23
CA LYS A 289 26.78 -0.33 -37.81
C LYS A 289 27.91 0.58 -38.19
N GLU A 290 27.87 1.17 -39.38
CA GLU A 290 28.88 2.13 -39.86
C GLU A 290 28.83 3.42 -39.02
N GLU A 291 27.65 3.97 -38.80
CA GLU A 291 27.46 5.19 -37.96
C GLU A 291 28.02 5.02 -36.54
N LEU A 292 27.65 3.89 -35.88
CA LEU A 292 28.16 3.59 -34.53
C LEU A 292 29.67 3.41 -34.50
N ASN A 293 30.22 2.74 -35.50
CA ASN A 293 31.67 2.53 -35.60
C ASN A 293 32.42 3.86 -35.84
N ASP A 294 31.94 4.69 -36.74
CA ASP A 294 32.57 5.98 -37.06
C ASP A 294 32.53 6.91 -35.85
N PHE A 295 31.40 6.98 -35.16
CA PHE A 295 31.28 7.77 -33.95
C PHE A 295 32.24 7.28 -32.86
N TRP A 296 32.36 5.95 -32.65
CA TRP A 296 33.29 5.40 -31.69
C TRP A 296 34.75 5.71 -32.08
N LEU A 297 35.16 5.52 -33.33
CA LEU A 297 36.51 5.79 -33.82
C LEU A 297 36.91 7.25 -33.59
N GLN A 298 35.99 8.19 -33.88
CA GLN A 298 36.21 9.60 -33.63
C GLN A 298 36.37 9.86 -32.12
N THR A 299 35.46 9.33 -31.31
CA THR A 299 35.46 9.53 -29.86
C THR A 299 36.70 8.93 -29.21
N ASP A 300 37.13 7.74 -29.64
CA ASP A 300 38.31 7.07 -29.11
C ASP A 300 39.58 7.80 -29.43
N LYS A 301 39.68 8.41 -30.62
CA LYS A 301 40.78 9.27 -31.01
C LYS A 301 40.87 10.54 -30.17
N GLU A 302 39.73 11.10 -29.80
CA GLU A 302 39.66 12.34 -28.99
C GLU A 302 39.94 12.07 -27.52
N VAL A 303 39.41 10.98 -26.97
CA VAL A 303 39.46 10.66 -25.53
C VAL A 303 40.68 9.84 -25.17
N GLY A 304 41.09 8.87 -25.99
CA GLY A 304 42.19 7.97 -25.76
C GLY A 304 41.98 6.87 -24.73
N ASP A 305 40.91 6.95 -23.94
CA ASP A 305 40.49 5.93 -22.96
C ASP A 305 39.34 5.07 -23.51
N LEU A 306 39.52 3.76 -23.52
CA LEU A 306 38.58 2.81 -24.08
C LEU A 306 37.22 2.82 -23.34
N GLN A 307 37.27 2.86 -22.03
CA GLN A 307 36.05 2.78 -21.23
C GLN A 307 35.19 4.03 -21.39
N GLU A 308 35.83 5.20 -21.38
CA GLU A 308 35.15 6.46 -21.58
C GLU A 308 34.62 6.62 -23.01
N SER A 309 35.36 6.16 -24.02
CA SER A 309 34.94 6.15 -25.42
C SER A 309 33.72 5.28 -25.63
N LEU A 310 33.71 4.06 -25.04
CA LEU A 310 32.55 3.19 -25.04
C LEU A 310 31.37 3.82 -24.30
N ARG A 311 31.59 4.41 -23.12
CA ARG A 311 30.52 5.06 -22.35
C ARG A 311 29.80 6.14 -23.17
N ARG A 312 30.54 7.01 -23.86
CA ARG A 312 29.97 8.04 -24.75
C ARG A 312 29.18 7.45 -25.91
N SER A 313 29.68 6.37 -26.51
CA SER A 313 28.97 5.68 -27.59
C SER A 313 27.70 4.99 -27.11
N LEU A 314 27.71 4.43 -25.89
CA LEU A 314 26.49 3.88 -25.26
C LEU A 314 25.44 4.99 -24.97
N VAL A 315 25.87 6.20 -24.60
CA VAL A 315 24.97 7.34 -24.43
C VAL A 315 24.32 7.72 -25.78
N LEU A 316 25.06 7.71 -26.90
CA LEU A 316 24.50 7.95 -28.23
C LEU A 316 23.36 6.95 -28.52
N ILE A 317 23.58 5.66 -28.26
CA ILE A 317 22.57 4.61 -28.46
C ILE A 317 21.32 4.89 -27.60
N LEU A 318 21.51 5.21 -26.32
CA LEU A 318 20.40 5.45 -25.37
C LEU A 318 19.66 6.78 -25.61
N THR A 319 20.22 7.69 -26.38
CA THR A 319 19.56 8.95 -26.77
C THR A 319 18.98 8.91 -28.19
N SER A 320 19.14 7.80 -28.89
CA SER A 320 18.63 7.64 -30.24
C SER A 320 17.11 7.46 -30.29
N PRO A 321 16.44 7.89 -31.36
CA PRO A 321 15.00 7.65 -31.55
C PRO A 321 14.64 6.16 -31.50
N GLN A 322 15.51 5.28 -32.00
CA GLN A 322 15.31 3.83 -32.04
C GLN A 322 15.20 3.20 -30.65
N PHE A 323 15.87 3.80 -29.67
CA PHE A 323 15.73 3.40 -28.28
C PHE A 323 14.54 4.05 -27.58
N LEU A 324 14.38 5.38 -27.76
CA LEU A 324 13.42 6.19 -27.02
C LEU A 324 11.96 5.93 -27.43
N PHE A 325 11.73 5.50 -28.66
CA PHE A 325 10.39 5.28 -29.21
C PHE A 325 10.18 3.82 -29.65
N LEU A 326 8.94 3.38 -29.58
CA LEU A 326 8.48 2.21 -30.36
C LEU A 326 8.20 2.70 -31.77
N SER A 327 9.12 2.42 -32.67
CA SER A 327 9.01 2.86 -34.07
C SER A 327 8.36 1.76 -34.91
N GLU A 328 7.19 2.05 -35.45
CA GLU A 328 6.46 1.22 -36.41
C GLU A 328 6.53 1.95 -37.76
N ALA A 329 7.61 1.71 -38.51
CA ALA A 329 7.84 2.39 -39.76
C ALA A 329 6.99 1.79 -40.87
N SER A 330 6.00 2.52 -41.37
CA SER A 330 5.21 2.13 -42.54
C SER A 330 5.90 2.53 -43.84
N HIS A 331 5.83 1.65 -44.83
CA HIS A 331 6.37 1.87 -46.18
C HIS A 331 5.28 2.23 -47.20
N SER A 332 4.02 2.16 -46.81
CA SER A 332 2.84 2.37 -47.64
C SER A 332 1.80 3.22 -46.90
N PRO A 333 0.94 3.98 -47.59
CA PRO A 333 -0.21 4.60 -46.97
C PRO A 333 -1.32 3.62 -46.59
N GLU A 334 -1.24 2.37 -47.03
CA GLU A 334 -2.17 1.30 -46.70
C GLU A 334 -1.70 0.59 -45.43
N PRO A 335 -2.61 0.03 -44.59
CA PRO A 335 -2.25 -0.71 -43.41
C PRO A 335 -1.33 -1.89 -43.70
N GLU A 336 -0.21 -1.97 -43.04
CA GLU A 336 0.80 -3.02 -43.16
C GLU A 336 0.79 -3.87 -41.88
N ASP A 337 1.09 -5.17 -41.99
CA ASP A 337 1.32 -6.01 -40.84
C ASP A 337 2.64 -5.60 -40.15
N LEU A 338 2.65 -5.64 -38.81
CA LEU A 338 3.88 -5.47 -38.04
C LEU A 338 4.88 -6.57 -38.44
N ASP A 339 6.16 -6.18 -38.58
CA ASP A 339 7.19 -7.21 -38.67
C ASP A 339 7.35 -7.93 -37.30
N ALA A 340 8.08 -9.05 -37.32
CA ALA A 340 8.20 -9.89 -36.14
C ALA A 340 8.92 -9.18 -34.95
N TRP A 341 9.82 -8.24 -35.23
CA TRP A 341 10.54 -7.47 -34.21
C TRP A 341 9.68 -6.34 -33.60
N GLU A 342 8.92 -5.66 -34.48
CA GLU A 342 7.91 -4.69 -34.09
C GLU A 342 6.84 -5.35 -33.21
N LEU A 343 6.34 -6.52 -33.60
CA LEU A 343 5.36 -7.29 -32.84
C LEU A 343 5.93 -7.73 -31.49
N ALA A 344 7.16 -8.24 -31.45
CA ALA A 344 7.82 -8.64 -30.20
C ALA A 344 7.96 -7.45 -29.25
N SER A 345 8.33 -6.27 -29.76
CA SER A 345 8.47 -5.05 -28.97
C SER A 345 7.11 -4.57 -28.44
N LYS A 346 6.11 -4.44 -29.33
CA LYS A 346 4.76 -4.01 -28.97
C LYS A 346 4.12 -4.90 -27.91
N LEU A 347 4.23 -6.23 -28.10
CA LEU A 347 3.71 -7.21 -27.14
C LEU A 347 4.40 -7.11 -25.79
N SER A 348 5.74 -6.97 -25.76
CA SER A 348 6.49 -6.90 -24.51
C SER A 348 6.23 -5.61 -23.75
N PHE A 349 6.18 -4.47 -24.41
CA PHE A 349 5.83 -3.21 -23.75
C PHE A 349 4.37 -3.19 -23.31
N PHE A 350 3.46 -3.81 -24.06
CA PHE A 350 2.07 -3.94 -23.62
C PHE A 350 1.95 -4.76 -22.32
N LEU A 351 2.49 -5.98 -22.27
CA LEU A 351 2.23 -6.92 -21.17
C LEU A 351 3.25 -6.87 -20.04
N TRP A 352 4.43 -6.29 -20.24
CA TRP A 352 5.51 -6.25 -19.26
C TRP A 352 6.09 -4.85 -19.02
N ASN A 353 5.71 -3.87 -19.82
CA ASN A 353 6.26 -2.51 -19.77
C ASN A 353 7.80 -2.46 -19.80
N ARG A 354 8.41 -3.37 -20.57
CA ARG A 354 9.86 -3.53 -20.73
C ARG A 354 10.23 -4.09 -22.11
N PRO A 355 11.51 -4.01 -22.52
CA PRO A 355 11.98 -4.63 -23.76
C PRO A 355 11.72 -6.14 -23.79
N PRO A 356 11.56 -6.73 -25.00
CA PRO A 356 11.34 -8.15 -25.18
C PRO A 356 12.49 -9.00 -24.60
N ASP A 357 12.16 -10.15 -24.06
CA ASP A 357 13.12 -11.14 -23.61
C ASP A 357 13.78 -11.90 -24.76
N GLU A 358 14.81 -12.67 -24.47
CA GLU A 358 15.55 -13.45 -25.48
C GLU A 358 14.65 -14.44 -26.22
N ARG A 359 13.61 -14.95 -25.57
CA ARG A 359 12.67 -15.88 -26.19
C ARG A 359 11.81 -15.18 -27.26
N LEU A 360 11.25 -14.02 -26.97
CA LEU A 360 10.50 -13.23 -27.94
C LEU A 360 11.38 -12.81 -29.12
N LEU A 361 12.62 -12.35 -28.83
CA LEU A 361 13.58 -12.00 -29.88
C LEU A 361 13.97 -13.22 -30.76
N THR A 362 14.12 -14.40 -30.17
CA THR A 362 14.42 -15.65 -30.92
C THR A 362 13.24 -16.03 -31.79
N LEU A 363 12.01 -15.93 -31.31
CA LEU A 363 10.81 -16.18 -32.11
C LEU A 363 10.67 -15.19 -33.28
N ALA A 364 10.99 -13.91 -33.03
CA ALA A 364 11.02 -12.89 -34.06
C ALA A 364 12.09 -13.17 -35.13
N ALA A 365 13.32 -13.51 -34.71
CA ALA A 365 14.41 -13.85 -35.61
C ALA A 365 14.07 -15.05 -36.53
N ASN A 366 13.30 -16.02 -36.07
CA ASN A 366 12.87 -17.20 -36.81
C ASN A 366 11.53 -17.01 -37.53
N ASN A 367 10.95 -15.82 -37.48
CA ASN A 367 9.62 -15.49 -38.03
C ASN A 367 8.51 -16.45 -37.55
N GLN A 368 8.57 -16.84 -36.26
CA GLN A 368 7.64 -17.79 -35.63
C GLN A 368 6.69 -17.13 -34.61
N LEU A 369 6.85 -15.83 -34.36
CA LEU A 369 6.12 -15.16 -33.27
C LEU A 369 4.61 -15.12 -33.53
N HIS A 370 4.18 -14.86 -34.78
CA HIS A 370 2.76 -14.85 -35.14
C HIS A 370 2.08 -16.20 -34.87
N ASP A 371 2.73 -17.32 -35.20
CA ASP A 371 2.19 -18.67 -34.99
C ASP A 371 2.14 -19.04 -33.49
N ARG A 372 2.97 -18.42 -32.69
CA ARG A 372 3.09 -18.70 -31.27
C ARG A 372 2.44 -17.62 -30.37
N LEU A 373 1.81 -16.61 -30.96
CA LEU A 373 1.36 -15.41 -30.31
C LEU A 373 0.47 -15.69 -29.08
N SER A 374 -0.54 -16.54 -29.22
CA SER A 374 -1.44 -16.91 -28.12
C SER A 374 -0.69 -17.55 -26.94
N GLY A 375 0.22 -18.49 -27.21
CA GLY A 375 1.01 -19.15 -26.17
C GLY A 375 2.00 -18.19 -25.47
N GLU A 376 2.54 -17.21 -26.19
CA GLU A 376 3.41 -16.20 -25.60
C GLU A 376 2.62 -15.20 -24.73
N VAL A 377 1.41 -14.83 -25.14
CA VAL A 377 0.50 -14.02 -24.31
C VAL A 377 0.22 -14.72 -22.99
N ASP A 378 -0.14 -16.01 -22.99
CA ASP A 378 -0.37 -16.77 -21.77
C ASP A 378 0.87 -16.83 -20.87
N ARG A 379 2.03 -17.16 -21.48
CA ARG A 379 3.30 -17.16 -20.75
C ARG A 379 3.60 -15.82 -20.09
N MET A 380 3.35 -14.73 -20.80
CA MET A 380 3.63 -13.38 -20.32
C MET A 380 2.67 -12.95 -19.22
N ILE A 381 1.40 -13.31 -19.29
CA ILE A 381 0.42 -13.06 -18.22
C ILE A 381 0.81 -13.84 -16.96
N ASP A 382 1.30 -15.07 -17.10
CA ASP A 382 1.67 -15.91 -15.95
C ASP A 382 3.04 -15.55 -15.34
N ALA A 383 3.88 -14.79 -16.04
CA ALA A 383 5.19 -14.35 -15.57
C ALA A 383 5.09 -13.27 -14.49
N PRO A 384 6.07 -13.19 -13.54
CA PRO A 384 6.10 -12.15 -12.51
C PRO A 384 6.09 -10.72 -13.06
N GLU A 385 6.68 -10.52 -14.23
CA GLU A 385 6.80 -9.24 -14.93
C GLU A 385 5.45 -8.61 -15.29
N PHE A 386 4.40 -9.41 -15.39
CA PHE A 386 3.03 -8.95 -15.66
C PHE A 386 2.51 -7.97 -14.60
N ALA A 387 3.06 -8.01 -13.37
CA ALA A 387 2.71 -7.07 -12.33
C ALA A 387 2.94 -5.60 -12.74
N ALA A 388 3.94 -5.32 -13.59
CA ALA A 388 4.21 -3.99 -14.10
C ALA A 388 3.10 -3.47 -15.03
N PHE A 389 2.52 -4.34 -15.86
CA PHE A 389 1.33 -4.01 -16.64
C PHE A 389 0.15 -3.71 -15.73
N ALA A 390 -0.13 -4.62 -14.77
CA ALA A 390 -1.27 -4.47 -13.86
C ALA A 390 -1.21 -3.14 -13.10
N GLU A 391 -0.03 -2.77 -12.61
CA GLU A 391 0.20 -1.49 -11.94
C GLU A 391 -0.07 -0.32 -12.89
N THR A 392 0.68 -0.23 -13.99
CA THR A 392 0.66 0.94 -14.87
C THR A 392 -0.70 1.14 -15.55
N PHE A 393 -1.31 0.06 -16.05
CA PHE A 393 -2.63 0.12 -16.67
C PHE A 393 -3.72 0.54 -15.68
N THR A 394 -3.75 -0.10 -14.51
CA THR A 394 -4.79 0.15 -13.51
C THR A 394 -4.71 1.58 -12.97
N GLU A 395 -3.50 2.08 -12.72
CA GLU A 395 -3.29 3.48 -12.31
C GLU A 395 -3.82 4.47 -13.34
N GLN A 396 -3.43 4.30 -14.61
CA GLN A 396 -3.85 5.19 -15.67
C GLN A 396 -5.35 5.09 -15.97
N TRP A 397 -5.87 3.86 -15.98
CA TRP A 397 -7.29 3.66 -16.26
C TRP A 397 -8.18 4.22 -15.15
N LEU A 398 -7.88 3.91 -13.88
CA LEU A 398 -8.73 4.29 -12.74
C LEU A 398 -8.37 5.66 -12.15
N GLY A 399 -7.18 6.21 -12.45
CA GLY A 399 -6.70 7.50 -11.93
C GLY A 399 -6.39 7.44 -10.44
N LEU A 400 -5.59 6.44 -10.03
CA LEU A 400 -5.30 6.16 -8.62
C LEU A 400 -4.37 7.21 -7.97
N ASP A 401 -3.64 8.00 -8.75
CA ASP A 401 -2.83 9.14 -8.33
C ASP A 401 -3.62 10.17 -7.52
N LYS A 402 -4.92 10.26 -7.76
CA LYS A 402 -5.81 11.18 -7.05
C LYS A 402 -5.88 10.94 -5.55
N LEU A 403 -5.70 9.69 -5.10
CA LEU A 403 -5.70 9.36 -3.68
C LEU A 403 -4.53 10.01 -2.92
N GLU A 404 -3.39 10.18 -3.58
CA GLU A 404 -2.21 10.82 -3.00
C GLU A 404 -2.37 12.35 -2.91
N ILE A 405 -3.07 12.94 -3.88
CA ILE A 405 -3.29 14.40 -3.98
C ILE A 405 -4.34 14.89 -2.98
N VAL A 406 -5.35 14.06 -2.66
CA VAL A 406 -6.44 14.45 -1.76
C VAL A 406 -5.95 14.54 -0.32
N GLU A 407 -6.00 15.76 0.24
CA GLU A 407 -5.80 16.01 1.67
C GLU A 407 -7.04 15.59 2.45
N THR A 408 -6.95 14.46 3.12
CA THR A 408 -8.04 13.94 3.95
C THR A 408 -8.03 14.54 5.35
N ASP A 409 -9.21 14.86 5.88
CA ASP A 409 -9.37 15.34 7.26
C ASP A 409 -9.04 14.22 8.26
N ALA A 410 -7.87 14.28 8.88
CA ALA A 410 -7.38 13.26 9.82
C ALA A 410 -8.26 13.13 11.08
N LYS A 411 -9.09 14.14 11.42
CA LYS A 411 -10.04 14.03 12.56
C LYS A 411 -11.25 13.20 12.19
N ARG A 412 -11.70 13.29 10.92
CA ARG A 412 -12.83 12.50 10.41
C ARG A 412 -12.42 11.09 10.00
N PHE A 413 -11.21 10.96 9.43
CA PHE A 413 -10.68 9.70 8.91
C PHE A 413 -9.31 9.36 9.54
N PRO A 414 -9.25 9.13 10.87
CA PRO A 414 -7.98 8.91 11.57
C PRO A 414 -7.25 7.65 11.07
N ASN A 415 -7.99 6.66 10.58
CA ASN A 415 -7.42 5.41 10.07
C ASN A 415 -6.92 5.52 8.62
N LEU A 416 -7.21 6.60 7.90
CA LEU A 416 -6.73 6.80 6.53
C LEU A 416 -5.35 7.49 6.55
N THR A 417 -4.38 6.80 7.12
CA THR A 417 -2.99 7.24 7.19
C THR A 417 -2.30 7.19 5.82
N ARG A 418 -1.10 7.76 5.71
CA ARG A 418 -0.30 7.68 4.48
C ARG A 418 -0.04 6.23 4.06
N ASP A 419 0.35 5.37 5.01
CA ASP A 419 0.67 3.98 4.71
C ASP A 419 -0.59 3.18 4.34
N VAL A 420 -1.73 3.48 4.96
CA VAL A 420 -3.03 2.91 4.56
C VAL A 420 -3.40 3.34 3.14
N LYS A 421 -3.16 4.60 2.75
CA LYS A 421 -3.39 5.04 1.36
C LYS A 421 -2.55 4.26 0.36
N VAL A 422 -1.28 3.96 0.70
CA VAL A 422 -0.40 3.13 -0.15
C VAL A 422 -0.98 1.70 -0.30
N ALA A 423 -1.44 1.10 0.79
CA ALA A 423 -2.07 -0.22 0.74
C ALA A 423 -3.37 -0.21 -0.09
N LEU A 424 -4.25 0.78 0.15
CA LEU A 424 -5.50 0.95 -0.60
C LEU A 424 -5.25 1.18 -2.10
N ARG A 425 -4.20 1.95 -2.48
CA ARG A 425 -3.83 2.14 -3.89
C ARG A 425 -3.44 0.81 -4.58
N ASN A 426 -2.81 -0.09 -3.84
CA ASN A 426 -2.43 -1.40 -4.36
C ASN A 426 -3.61 -2.37 -4.51
N GLU A 427 -4.71 -2.20 -3.79
CA GLU A 427 -5.89 -3.07 -3.87
C GLU A 427 -6.44 -3.21 -5.30
N PRO A 428 -6.82 -2.14 -6.03
CA PRO A 428 -7.30 -2.25 -7.41
C PRO A 428 -6.26 -2.81 -8.37
N ILE A 429 -4.97 -2.54 -8.16
CA ILE A 429 -3.88 -3.06 -8.97
C ILE A 429 -3.80 -4.59 -8.84
N ARG A 430 -3.77 -5.11 -7.61
CA ARG A 430 -3.71 -6.54 -7.33
C ARG A 430 -5.02 -7.25 -7.70
N PHE A 431 -6.15 -6.59 -7.56
CA PHE A 431 -7.43 -7.10 -8.03
C PHE A 431 -7.45 -7.27 -9.56
N MET A 432 -6.95 -6.29 -10.32
CA MET A 432 -6.84 -6.36 -11.78
C MET A 432 -5.87 -7.45 -12.22
N GLU A 433 -4.70 -7.54 -11.60
CA GLU A 433 -3.74 -8.61 -11.84
C GLU A 433 -4.38 -9.99 -11.65
N HIS A 434 -5.07 -10.18 -10.52
CA HIS A 434 -5.80 -11.41 -10.23
C HIS A 434 -6.91 -11.69 -11.25
N ALA A 435 -7.70 -10.68 -11.60
CA ALA A 435 -8.81 -10.83 -12.54
C ALA A 435 -8.34 -11.32 -13.91
N ILE A 436 -7.21 -10.82 -14.41
CA ILE A 436 -6.65 -11.24 -15.70
C ILE A 436 -5.98 -12.62 -15.58
N ARG A 437 -5.13 -12.85 -14.55
CA ARG A 437 -4.44 -14.15 -14.38
C ARG A 437 -5.43 -15.29 -14.18
N ALA A 438 -6.47 -15.10 -13.40
CA ALA A 438 -7.50 -16.09 -13.13
C ALA A 438 -8.62 -16.11 -14.18
N ASN A 439 -8.50 -15.34 -15.24
CA ASN A 439 -9.51 -15.19 -16.31
C ASN A 439 -10.92 -14.94 -15.75
N ARG A 440 -11.05 -14.05 -14.75
CA ARG A 440 -12.35 -13.72 -14.16
C ARG A 440 -13.24 -13.03 -15.19
N PRO A 441 -14.56 -13.27 -15.17
CA PRO A 441 -15.46 -12.62 -16.11
C PRO A 441 -15.47 -11.09 -15.91
N VAL A 442 -15.64 -10.32 -16.98
CA VAL A 442 -15.67 -8.84 -16.95
C VAL A 442 -16.64 -8.29 -15.89
N ARG A 443 -17.79 -8.94 -15.72
CA ARG A 443 -18.77 -8.55 -14.68
C ARG A 443 -18.18 -8.51 -13.28
N SER A 444 -17.10 -9.29 -13.00
CA SER A 444 -16.44 -9.27 -11.70
C SER A 444 -15.73 -7.94 -11.40
N LEU A 445 -15.48 -7.11 -12.40
CA LEU A 445 -15.01 -5.74 -12.18
C LEU A 445 -16.08 -4.86 -11.51
N ILE A 446 -17.35 -5.18 -11.74
CA ILE A 446 -18.48 -4.43 -11.18
C ILE A 446 -18.96 -5.06 -9.87
N GLN A 447 -19.19 -6.36 -9.87
CA GLN A 447 -19.63 -7.12 -8.72
C GLN A 447 -18.83 -8.42 -8.63
N SER A 448 -18.05 -8.57 -7.57
CA SER A 448 -17.15 -9.69 -7.39
C SER A 448 -17.47 -10.49 -6.12
N ASP A 449 -17.37 -11.81 -6.23
CA ASP A 449 -17.38 -12.75 -5.11
C ASP A 449 -15.99 -12.85 -4.42
N THR A 450 -15.01 -12.12 -4.94
CA THR A 450 -13.62 -12.14 -4.50
C THR A 450 -13.10 -10.72 -4.34
N MET A 451 -12.43 -10.45 -3.22
CA MET A 451 -11.59 -9.27 -2.98
C MET A 451 -10.12 -9.70 -2.94
N VAL A 452 -9.22 -8.79 -3.28
CA VAL A 452 -7.77 -9.03 -3.18
C VAL A 452 -7.21 -8.00 -2.20
N VAL A 453 -6.93 -8.46 -0.99
CA VAL A 453 -6.59 -7.58 0.13
C VAL A 453 -5.39 -8.10 0.91
N ASN A 454 -4.72 -7.19 1.61
CA ASN A 454 -3.79 -7.52 2.69
C ASN A 454 -4.41 -7.17 4.05
N ASP A 455 -3.71 -7.43 5.14
CA ASP A 455 -4.17 -7.13 6.50
C ASP A 455 -4.53 -5.64 6.70
N VAL A 456 -3.77 -4.73 6.08
CA VAL A 456 -3.98 -3.28 6.22
C VAL A 456 -5.29 -2.86 5.56
N VAL A 457 -5.54 -3.32 4.34
CA VAL A 457 -6.78 -3.07 3.59
C VAL A 457 -7.98 -3.72 4.30
N ALA A 458 -7.84 -4.98 4.72
CA ALA A 458 -8.88 -5.69 5.47
C ALA A 458 -9.24 -4.99 6.79
N ASN A 459 -8.24 -4.49 7.51
CA ASN A 459 -8.45 -3.71 8.73
C ASN A 459 -9.15 -2.38 8.45
N TYR A 460 -8.77 -1.69 7.37
CA TYR A 460 -9.42 -0.44 6.97
C TYR A 460 -10.91 -0.62 6.70
N TYR A 461 -11.29 -1.70 6.03
CA TYR A 461 -12.69 -2.06 5.79
C TYR A 461 -13.42 -2.64 7.01
N GLY A 462 -12.73 -2.86 8.14
CA GLY A 462 -13.33 -3.32 9.39
C GLY A 462 -13.42 -4.84 9.56
N PHE A 463 -12.82 -5.64 8.68
CA PHE A 463 -12.78 -7.11 8.81
C PHE A 463 -11.36 -7.70 8.99
N GLY A 464 -10.40 -6.89 9.41
CA GLY A 464 -9.00 -7.29 9.59
C GLY A 464 -8.77 -8.46 10.56
N ASN A 465 -9.69 -8.74 11.47
CA ASN A 465 -9.60 -9.92 12.35
C ASN A 465 -9.96 -11.24 11.65
N ALA A 466 -10.55 -11.20 10.47
CA ALA A 466 -10.95 -12.38 9.70
C ALA A 466 -9.89 -12.80 8.67
N VAL A 467 -8.84 -12.01 8.49
CA VAL A 467 -7.81 -12.20 7.46
C VAL A 467 -6.43 -12.04 8.10
N GLU A 468 -5.58 -13.02 7.91
CA GLU A 468 -4.18 -13.02 8.36
C GLU A 468 -3.27 -13.18 7.14
N THR A 469 -3.04 -12.09 6.40
CA THR A 469 -2.22 -12.12 5.17
C THR A 469 -0.87 -11.43 5.35
N GLY A 470 -0.69 -10.67 6.42
CA GLY A 470 0.41 -9.73 6.53
C GLY A 470 0.28 -8.61 5.50
N ILE A 471 1.38 -8.22 4.87
CA ILE A 471 1.38 -7.21 3.79
C ILE A 471 1.10 -7.80 2.40
N GLU A 472 1.08 -9.12 2.27
CA GLU A 472 0.81 -9.78 1.00
C GLU A 472 -0.66 -9.66 0.63
N PHE A 473 -0.91 -9.30 -0.63
CA PHE A 473 -2.26 -9.27 -1.17
C PHE A 473 -2.67 -10.65 -1.64
N ILE A 474 -3.72 -11.18 -1.04
CA ILE A 474 -4.29 -12.47 -1.42
C ILE A 474 -5.77 -12.34 -1.79
N PRO A 475 -6.26 -13.19 -2.71
CA PRO A 475 -7.68 -13.27 -2.99
C PRO A 475 -8.41 -13.94 -1.82
N ILE A 476 -9.48 -13.29 -1.36
CA ILE A 476 -10.38 -13.81 -0.32
C ILE A 476 -11.83 -13.75 -0.82
N PRO A 477 -12.72 -14.61 -0.31
CA PRO A 477 -14.15 -14.45 -0.55
C PRO A 477 -14.64 -13.07 -0.06
N THR A 478 -15.43 -12.38 -0.87
CA THR A 478 -16.02 -11.09 -0.50
C THR A 478 -16.89 -11.26 0.75
N PRO A 479 -16.62 -10.54 1.87
CA PRO A 479 -17.45 -10.60 3.06
C PRO A 479 -18.90 -10.13 2.75
N GLY A 480 -19.89 -10.74 3.40
CA GLY A 480 -21.31 -10.61 3.05
C GLY A 480 -21.94 -9.21 3.04
N GLU A 481 -21.27 -8.22 3.64
CA GLU A 481 -21.70 -6.81 3.62
C GLU A 481 -21.10 -6.00 2.46
N PHE A 482 -20.15 -6.60 1.74
CA PHE A 482 -19.45 -5.99 0.60
C PHE A 482 -19.95 -6.60 -0.70
N SER A 483 -19.97 -5.82 -1.75
CA SER A 483 -20.36 -6.30 -3.09
C SER A 483 -19.15 -6.58 -4.00
N GLY A 484 -17.95 -6.32 -3.53
CA GLY A 484 -16.71 -6.50 -4.30
C GLY A 484 -16.64 -5.64 -5.57
N GLY A 485 -15.56 -5.84 -6.35
CA GLY A 485 -15.32 -5.10 -7.59
C GLY A 485 -14.76 -3.69 -7.39
N ILE A 486 -14.34 -3.08 -8.51
CA ILE A 486 -13.60 -1.81 -8.49
C ILE A 486 -14.45 -0.61 -8.02
N LEU A 487 -15.76 -0.68 -8.15
CA LEU A 487 -16.66 0.41 -7.78
C LEU A 487 -16.78 0.65 -6.27
N THR A 488 -16.37 -0.33 -5.45
CA THR A 488 -16.43 -0.26 -3.99
C THR A 488 -15.08 -0.06 -3.33
N GLN A 489 -14.01 0.03 -4.12
CA GLN A 489 -12.65 0.15 -3.59
C GLN A 489 -12.38 1.57 -3.07
N ALA A 490 -11.93 1.63 -1.82
CA ALA A 490 -11.74 2.90 -1.10
C ALA A 490 -10.71 3.82 -1.76
N ALA A 491 -9.69 3.28 -2.42
CA ALA A 491 -8.71 4.09 -3.15
C ALA A 491 -9.35 5.01 -4.18
N ILE A 492 -10.29 4.48 -4.95
CA ILE A 492 -11.00 5.22 -6.00
C ILE A 492 -11.94 6.24 -5.38
N LEU A 493 -12.78 5.78 -4.44
CA LEU A 493 -13.84 6.61 -3.85
C LEU A 493 -13.28 7.76 -3.01
N ALA A 494 -12.19 7.51 -2.26
CA ALA A 494 -11.51 8.53 -1.48
C ALA A 494 -10.73 9.50 -2.39
N GLY A 495 -10.05 9.04 -3.42
CA GLY A 495 -9.38 9.89 -4.40
C GLY A 495 -10.32 10.83 -5.15
N LEU A 496 -11.59 10.45 -5.27
CA LEU A 496 -12.65 11.26 -5.90
C LEU A 496 -13.46 12.09 -4.91
N SER A 497 -13.03 12.20 -3.66
CA SER A 497 -13.64 13.08 -2.63
C SER A 497 -13.01 14.47 -2.62
N ASP A 498 -13.42 15.32 -1.68
CA ASP A 498 -12.73 16.56 -1.34
C ASP A 498 -11.90 16.45 -0.06
N GLY A 499 -11.79 15.24 0.50
CA GLY A 499 -11.10 14.92 1.74
C GLY A 499 -11.96 15.06 3.01
N ARG A 500 -13.16 15.63 2.91
CA ARG A 500 -14.14 15.80 4.01
C ARG A 500 -15.48 15.18 3.69
N GLU A 501 -15.96 15.40 2.47
CA GLU A 501 -17.25 14.91 1.98
C GLU A 501 -17.06 14.13 0.68
N ALA A 502 -17.96 13.21 0.42
CA ALA A 502 -18.07 12.54 -0.87
C ALA A 502 -18.39 13.58 -1.96
N ASN A 503 -17.93 13.34 -3.18
CA ASN A 503 -18.16 14.24 -4.29
C ASN A 503 -18.83 13.49 -5.46
N PRO A 504 -20.15 13.50 -5.56
CA PRO A 504 -20.89 12.77 -6.59
C PRO A 504 -20.56 13.28 -8.00
N VAL A 505 -20.26 14.57 -8.17
CA VAL A 505 -19.89 15.12 -9.48
C VAL A 505 -18.59 14.50 -9.98
N LYS A 506 -17.55 14.47 -9.12
CA LYS A 506 -16.27 13.83 -9.47
C LYS A 506 -16.45 12.33 -9.72
N ARG A 507 -17.21 11.62 -8.85
CA ARG A 507 -17.50 10.19 -8.98
C ARG A 507 -18.29 9.88 -10.26
N GLY A 508 -19.28 10.70 -10.58
CA GLY A 508 -20.09 10.56 -11.80
C GLY A 508 -19.30 10.83 -13.08
N ALA A 509 -18.48 11.87 -13.10
CA ALA A 509 -17.59 12.17 -14.23
C ALA A 509 -16.54 11.08 -14.44
N TRP A 510 -15.95 10.57 -13.36
CA TRP A 510 -15.03 9.44 -13.41
C TRP A 510 -15.72 8.17 -13.95
N PHE A 511 -16.91 7.85 -13.43
CA PHE A 511 -17.68 6.71 -13.86
C PHE A 511 -18.02 6.78 -15.36
N ALA A 512 -18.55 7.90 -15.81
CA ALA A 512 -18.90 8.12 -17.21
C ALA A 512 -17.68 7.97 -18.13
N ARG A 513 -16.54 8.50 -17.72
CA ARG A 513 -15.30 8.48 -18.52
C ARG A 513 -14.59 7.12 -18.50
N ARG A 514 -14.56 6.44 -17.35
CA ARG A 514 -13.70 5.26 -17.13
C ARG A 514 -14.46 3.92 -17.19
N ILE A 515 -15.72 3.90 -16.76
CA ILE A 515 -16.47 2.64 -16.63
C ILE A 515 -17.42 2.39 -17.81
N ILE A 516 -17.98 3.45 -18.40
CA ILE A 516 -18.91 3.31 -19.52
C ILE A 516 -18.43 4.02 -20.80
N ALA A 517 -17.21 4.57 -20.81
CA ALA A 517 -16.58 5.24 -21.96
C ALA A 517 -17.47 6.28 -22.67
N THR A 518 -18.27 7.02 -21.88
CA THR A 518 -19.05 8.17 -22.33
C THR A 518 -18.54 9.44 -21.63
N PRO A 519 -17.32 9.93 -21.99
CA PRO A 519 -16.72 11.06 -21.30
C PRO A 519 -17.59 12.30 -21.44
N PRO A 520 -17.87 13.01 -20.33
CA PRO A 520 -18.51 14.33 -20.43
C PRO A 520 -17.58 15.30 -21.14
N GLU A 521 -18.16 16.37 -21.71
CA GLU A 521 -17.36 17.48 -22.26
C GLU A 521 -16.47 18.09 -21.16
N ASP A 522 -15.31 18.60 -21.58
CA ASP A 522 -14.42 19.26 -20.64
C ASP A 522 -15.06 20.54 -20.09
N PRO A 523 -14.93 20.79 -18.78
CA PRO A 523 -15.54 21.95 -18.16
C PRO A 523 -14.96 23.23 -18.77
N PRO A 524 -15.79 24.25 -19.03
CA PRO A 524 -15.27 25.53 -19.48
C PRO A 524 -14.35 26.17 -18.42
N PRO A 525 -13.40 27.01 -18.81
CA PRO A 525 -12.58 27.72 -17.86
C PRO A 525 -13.45 28.56 -16.90
N ASN A 526 -13.11 28.57 -15.60
CA ASN A 526 -13.82 29.30 -14.54
C ASN A 526 -15.18 28.74 -14.10
N VAL A 527 -15.34 27.42 -14.05
CA VAL A 527 -16.53 26.82 -13.43
C VAL A 527 -16.58 27.19 -11.94
N PRO A 528 -17.69 27.77 -11.46
CA PRO A 528 -17.86 28.05 -10.05
C PRO A 528 -17.88 26.72 -9.26
N LYS A 529 -17.21 26.72 -8.12
CA LYS A 529 -17.28 25.56 -7.19
C LYS A 529 -18.70 25.41 -6.66
N LEU A 530 -19.08 24.17 -6.34
CA LEU A 530 -20.33 23.90 -5.63
C LEU A 530 -20.34 24.72 -4.33
N GLU A 531 -21.38 25.52 -4.12
CA GLU A 531 -21.49 26.37 -2.92
C GLU A 531 -21.56 25.49 -1.66
N ASP A 532 -20.81 25.88 -0.65
CA ASP A 532 -20.72 25.18 0.64
C ASP A 532 -21.89 25.57 1.57
N LEU A 533 -23.09 25.26 1.13
CA LEU A 533 -24.33 25.56 1.85
C LEU A 533 -24.66 24.40 2.79
N THR A 534 -24.09 24.43 3.99
CA THR A 534 -24.23 23.38 5.02
C THR A 534 -25.67 23.13 5.49
N GLN A 535 -26.61 24.00 5.15
CA GLN A 535 -28.02 23.86 5.51
C GLN A 535 -28.85 23.08 4.49
N LEU A 536 -28.31 22.84 3.29
CA LEU A 536 -28.97 22.11 2.22
C LEU A 536 -28.41 20.70 2.10
N SER A 537 -29.28 19.75 1.76
CA SER A 537 -28.84 18.43 1.36
C SER A 537 -27.96 18.50 0.11
N LEU A 538 -27.15 17.48 -0.10
CA LEU A 538 -26.29 17.40 -1.29
C LEU A 538 -27.11 17.49 -2.58
N ARG A 539 -28.26 16.82 -2.65
CA ARG A 539 -29.15 16.85 -3.80
C ARG A 539 -29.68 18.28 -4.06
N GLU A 540 -30.11 18.99 -3.04
CA GLU A 540 -30.55 20.39 -3.18
C GLU A 540 -29.43 21.32 -3.64
N ARG A 541 -28.18 21.10 -3.15
CA ARG A 541 -27.00 21.84 -3.62
C ARG A 541 -26.71 21.58 -5.10
N LEU A 542 -26.81 20.33 -5.56
CA LEU A 542 -26.64 19.95 -6.96
C LEU A 542 -27.74 20.53 -7.85
N GLU A 543 -28.99 20.49 -7.42
CA GLU A 543 -30.11 21.07 -8.14
C GLU A 543 -29.99 22.59 -8.29
N ARG A 544 -29.55 23.26 -7.22
CA ARG A 544 -29.28 24.70 -7.26
C ARG A 544 -28.09 25.01 -8.21
N HIS A 545 -27.03 24.24 -8.18
CA HIS A 545 -25.92 24.40 -9.10
C HIS A 545 -26.33 24.20 -10.56
N ARG A 546 -27.14 23.18 -10.84
CA ARG A 546 -27.71 22.92 -12.17
C ARG A 546 -28.63 24.02 -12.66
N SER A 547 -29.26 24.77 -11.77
CA SER A 547 -30.15 25.90 -12.17
C SER A 547 -29.38 27.06 -12.81
N VAL A 548 -28.04 27.11 -12.66
CA VAL A 548 -27.17 28.11 -13.29
C VAL A 548 -27.06 27.81 -14.79
N LYS A 549 -27.30 28.81 -15.63
CA LYS A 549 -27.26 28.67 -17.09
C LYS A 549 -25.87 28.22 -17.55
N GLY A 550 -25.81 27.14 -18.31
CA GLY A 550 -24.56 26.53 -18.81
C GLY A 550 -24.09 25.32 -17.99
N CYS A 551 -24.50 25.16 -16.71
CA CYS A 551 -24.09 24.00 -15.89
C CYS A 551 -24.97 22.79 -16.17
N VAL A 552 -26.25 22.96 -16.50
CA VAL A 552 -27.22 21.88 -16.70
C VAL A 552 -26.80 20.86 -17.75
N GLN A 553 -26.19 21.31 -18.85
CA GLN A 553 -25.84 20.44 -19.98
C GLN A 553 -24.85 19.34 -19.59
N CYS A 554 -23.81 19.69 -18.85
CA CYS A 554 -22.82 18.71 -18.38
C CYS A 554 -23.34 17.88 -17.20
N HIS A 555 -23.99 18.53 -16.22
CA HIS A 555 -24.44 17.90 -14.99
C HIS A 555 -25.56 16.87 -15.19
N THR A 556 -26.41 17.00 -16.21
CA THR A 556 -27.41 15.97 -16.57
C THR A 556 -26.78 14.66 -17.02
N GLY A 557 -25.58 14.71 -17.60
CA GLY A 557 -24.82 13.53 -18.01
C GLY A 557 -23.85 12.98 -16.95
N ILE A 558 -23.60 13.73 -15.86
CA ILE A 558 -22.61 13.39 -14.84
C ILE A 558 -23.25 12.99 -13.52
N ASP A 559 -24.06 13.87 -12.93
CA ASP A 559 -24.58 13.71 -11.58
C ASP A 559 -25.39 12.42 -11.38
N PRO A 560 -26.25 12.00 -12.33
CA PRO A 560 -27.00 10.77 -12.16
C PRO A 560 -26.13 9.52 -12.00
N TRP A 561 -24.96 9.49 -12.62
CA TRP A 561 -24.01 8.40 -12.45
C TRP A 561 -23.27 8.45 -11.11
N GLY A 562 -23.18 9.62 -10.50
CA GLY A 562 -22.47 9.84 -9.24
C GLY A 562 -23.32 9.67 -8.00
N LEU A 563 -24.63 9.92 -8.09
CA LEU A 563 -25.55 9.85 -6.94
C LEU A 563 -25.58 8.48 -6.25
N PRO A 564 -25.58 7.32 -6.95
CA PRO A 564 -25.53 6.02 -6.28
C PRO A 564 -24.31 5.84 -5.36
N PHE A 565 -23.20 6.51 -5.66
CA PHE A 565 -21.99 6.47 -4.83
C PHE A 565 -22.09 7.28 -3.53
N GLU A 566 -23.23 7.97 -3.28
CA GLU A 566 -23.51 8.57 -1.97
C GLU A 566 -23.67 7.52 -0.85
N ALA A 567 -23.77 6.25 -1.20
CA ALA A 567 -23.64 5.14 -0.26
C ALA A 567 -22.27 5.10 0.46
N PHE A 568 -21.24 5.83 -0.04
CA PHE A 568 -19.89 5.83 0.49
C PHE A 568 -19.44 7.22 0.93
N ASP A 569 -18.70 7.27 2.03
CA ASP A 569 -18.13 8.51 2.58
C ASP A 569 -16.90 9.02 1.80
N ALA A 570 -16.24 10.05 2.31
CA ALA A 570 -15.03 10.60 1.71
C ALA A 570 -13.78 9.75 1.93
N GLY A 571 -13.81 8.82 2.88
CA GLY A 571 -12.76 7.81 3.05
C GLY A 571 -12.97 6.57 2.18
N GLY A 572 -14.08 6.50 1.44
CA GLY A 572 -14.43 5.35 0.60
C GLY A 572 -15.12 4.21 1.36
N LEU A 573 -15.50 4.40 2.61
CA LEU A 573 -16.22 3.41 3.42
C LEU A 573 -17.72 3.57 3.27
N LYS A 574 -18.45 2.45 3.38
CA LYS A 574 -19.91 2.44 3.34
C LYS A 574 -20.48 3.26 4.50
N LYS A 575 -21.36 4.21 4.20
CA LYS A 575 -21.99 5.05 5.22
C LYS A 575 -22.96 4.23 6.08
N SER A 576 -22.99 4.55 7.36
CA SER A 576 -24.01 4.08 8.29
C SER A 576 -25.14 5.13 8.39
N GLY A 577 -26.40 4.70 8.49
CA GLY A 577 -27.56 5.59 8.63
C GLY A 577 -28.25 5.90 7.30
N ALA A 578 -29.10 6.92 7.30
CA ALA A 578 -29.89 7.31 6.12
C ALA A 578 -29.06 8.19 5.17
N PHE A 579 -29.03 7.83 3.90
CA PHE A 579 -28.45 8.61 2.81
C PHE A 579 -29.31 8.46 1.55
N ASP A 580 -29.25 9.45 0.67
CA ASP A 580 -30.01 9.45 -0.59
C ASP A 580 -29.07 9.08 -1.75
N ALA A 581 -29.17 7.82 -2.21
CA ALA A 581 -28.39 7.27 -3.32
C ALA A 581 -29.24 6.93 -4.54
N GLN A 582 -30.54 7.28 -4.54
CA GLN A 582 -31.42 7.03 -5.69
C GLN A 582 -31.03 7.92 -6.88
N SER A 583 -31.23 7.41 -8.08
CA SER A 583 -30.93 8.17 -9.28
C SER A 583 -31.77 7.74 -10.50
N ASP A 584 -32.14 8.72 -11.33
CA ASP A 584 -32.64 8.49 -12.68
C ASP A 584 -31.48 8.62 -13.65
N LEU A 585 -31.04 7.49 -14.19
CA LEU A 585 -29.82 7.43 -15.02
C LEU A 585 -30.08 8.04 -16.42
N PRO A 586 -29.03 8.57 -17.09
CA PRO A 586 -29.18 9.12 -18.46
C PRO A 586 -29.65 8.09 -19.49
N THR A 587 -29.54 6.81 -19.19
CA THR A 587 -30.03 5.69 -20.00
C THR A 587 -31.53 5.40 -19.80
N GLY A 588 -32.19 6.17 -18.91
CA GLY A 588 -33.64 6.10 -18.67
C GLY A 588 -34.06 5.12 -17.57
N GLN A 589 -33.14 4.39 -16.95
CA GLN A 589 -33.46 3.51 -15.82
C GLN A 589 -33.41 4.29 -14.50
N HIS A 590 -34.29 3.91 -13.58
CA HIS A 590 -34.24 4.33 -12.18
C HIS A 590 -33.49 3.30 -11.35
N VAL A 591 -32.69 3.77 -10.38
CA VAL A 591 -32.06 2.94 -9.36
C VAL A 591 -32.33 3.53 -7.99
N ALA A 592 -32.78 2.70 -7.04
CA ALA A 592 -33.14 3.13 -5.69
C ALA A 592 -31.90 3.25 -4.80
N ASP A 593 -30.86 2.46 -5.07
CA ASP A 593 -29.64 2.44 -4.29
C ASP A 593 -28.41 1.95 -5.10
N PHE A 594 -27.27 1.84 -4.42
CA PHE A 594 -26.02 1.37 -5.02
C PHE A 594 -26.08 -0.11 -5.44
N VAL A 595 -26.85 -0.93 -4.74
CA VAL A 595 -26.94 -2.37 -5.05
C VAL A 595 -27.70 -2.58 -6.37
N GLU A 596 -28.84 -1.90 -6.54
CA GLU A 596 -29.57 -1.90 -7.81
C GLU A 596 -28.73 -1.32 -8.95
N PHE A 597 -27.95 -0.27 -8.67
CA PHE A 597 -27.01 0.30 -9.65
C PHE A 597 -25.97 -0.72 -10.09
N GLN A 598 -25.30 -1.45 -9.18
CA GLN A 598 -24.36 -2.49 -9.53
C GLN A 598 -25.01 -3.65 -10.29
N GLN A 599 -26.22 -4.04 -9.91
CA GLN A 599 -26.95 -5.09 -10.59
C GLN A 599 -27.29 -4.69 -12.03
N LEU A 600 -27.70 -3.45 -12.25
CA LEU A 600 -27.98 -2.92 -13.58
C LEU A 600 -26.70 -2.94 -14.46
N LEU A 601 -25.56 -2.54 -13.91
CA LEU A 601 -24.28 -2.54 -14.61
C LEU A 601 -23.78 -3.95 -14.94
N SER A 602 -24.00 -4.90 -14.03
CA SER A 602 -23.58 -6.30 -14.22
C SER A 602 -24.53 -7.12 -15.12
N THR A 603 -25.63 -6.52 -15.54
CA THR A 603 -26.66 -7.14 -16.41
C THR A 603 -26.90 -6.29 -17.66
N SER A 604 -27.87 -5.36 -17.60
CA SER A 604 -28.37 -4.62 -18.77
C SER A 604 -27.34 -3.67 -19.41
N LEU A 605 -26.37 -3.16 -18.62
CA LEU A 605 -25.30 -2.27 -19.10
C LEU A 605 -23.94 -2.97 -19.21
N LEU A 606 -23.89 -4.29 -19.05
CA LEU A 606 -22.62 -5.03 -19.05
C LEU A 606 -21.89 -4.93 -20.38
N GLU A 607 -22.60 -4.93 -21.50
CA GLU A 607 -22.03 -4.74 -22.84
C GLU A 607 -21.31 -3.38 -22.96
N GLN A 608 -21.90 -2.32 -22.41
CA GLN A 608 -21.29 -0.99 -22.38
C GLN A 608 -20.02 -0.96 -21.50
N VAL A 609 -20.07 -1.61 -20.32
CA VAL A 609 -18.90 -1.77 -19.45
C VAL A 609 -17.80 -2.57 -20.18
N THR A 610 -18.15 -3.67 -20.82
CA THR A 610 -17.19 -4.50 -21.60
C THR A 610 -16.54 -3.69 -22.72
N THR A 611 -17.33 -2.92 -23.44
CA THR A 611 -16.83 -2.02 -24.51
C THR A 611 -15.83 -0.99 -23.93
N SER A 612 -16.13 -0.43 -22.74
CA SER A 612 -15.22 0.50 -22.08
C SER A 612 -13.92 -0.15 -21.65
N VAL A 613 -13.96 -1.34 -21.06
CA VAL A 613 -12.77 -2.10 -20.64
C VAL A 613 -11.90 -2.41 -21.85
N MET A 614 -12.48 -2.94 -22.92
CA MET A 614 -11.76 -3.22 -24.17
C MET A 614 -11.18 -1.96 -24.80
N HIS A 615 -11.92 -0.85 -24.79
CA HIS A 615 -11.44 0.44 -25.30
C HIS A 615 -10.17 0.90 -24.54
N HIS A 616 -10.23 0.95 -23.21
CA HIS A 616 -9.10 1.40 -22.40
C HIS A 616 -7.88 0.49 -22.52
N LEU A 617 -8.08 -0.83 -22.54
CA LEU A 617 -7.00 -1.81 -22.75
C LEU A 617 -6.39 -1.69 -24.14
N THR A 618 -7.21 -1.49 -25.19
CA THR A 618 -6.70 -1.32 -26.54
C THR A 618 -5.89 -0.04 -26.68
N VAL A 619 -6.41 1.09 -26.17
CA VAL A 619 -5.69 2.38 -26.16
C VAL A 619 -4.34 2.24 -25.44
N TYR A 620 -4.31 1.54 -24.30
CA TYR A 620 -3.07 1.28 -23.57
C TYR A 620 -2.11 0.39 -24.41
N ALA A 621 -2.62 -0.66 -25.03
CA ALA A 621 -1.82 -1.62 -25.82
C ALA A 621 -1.16 -0.98 -27.07
N ILE A 622 -1.83 -0.01 -27.69
CA ILE A 622 -1.33 0.63 -28.91
C ILE A 622 -0.70 2.01 -28.66
N GLY A 623 -0.79 2.53 -27.43
CA GLY A 623 -0.18 3.81 -27.03
C GLY A 623 -0.80 5.06 -27.67
N ARG A 624 -1.99 4.96 -28.30
CA ARG A 624 -2.70 6.07 -28.95
C ARG A 624 -4.22 5.97 -28.81
N SER A 625 -4.92 7.05 -29.01
CA SER A 625 -6.38 7.02 -29.11
C SER A 625 -6.87 6.23 -30.32
N LEU A 626 -8.03 5.58 -30.17
CA LEU A 626 -8.69 4.91 -31.27
C LEU A 626 -9.31 5.94 -32.24
N THR A 627 -9.23 5.65 -33.52
CA THR A 627 -9.99 6.36 -34.53
C THR A 627 -11.50 6.05 -34.40
N TYR A 628 -12.34 6.81 -35.09
CA TYR A 628 -13.78 6.57 -35.11
C TYR A 628 -14.11 5.15 -35.63
N ASN A 629 -13.47 4.72 -36.72
CA ASN A 629 -13.70 3.41 -37.34
C ASN A 629 -13.25 2.27 -36.40
N GLU A 630 -12.08 2.39 -35.76
CA GLU A 630 -11.60 1.43 -34.78
C GLU A 630 -12.54 1.33 -33.58
N SER A 631 -13.00 2.47 -33.04
CA SER A 631 -13.95 2.51 -31.94
C SER A 631 -15.29 1.86 -32.31
N ARG A 632 -15.74 2.02 -33.56
CA ARG A 632 -16.95 1.37 -34.07
C ARG A 632 -16.76 -0.13 -34.22
N ALA A 633 -15.67 -0.56 -34.83
CA ALA A 633 -15.34 -1.97 -34.99
C ALA A 633 -15.24 -2.71 -33.66
N LEU A 634 -14.61 -2.07 -32.65
CA LEU A 634 -14.55 -2.62 -31.29
C LEU A 634 -15.94 -2.79 -30.65
N ARG A 635 -16.85 -1.84 -30.81
CA ARG A 635 -18.22 -1.98 -30.33
C ARG A 635 -18.97 -3.12 -31.04
N GLU A 636 -18.85 -3.21 -32.36
CA GLU A 636 -19.46 -4.28 -33.15
C GLU A 636 -18.90 -5.66 -32.74
N GLN A 637 -17.60 -5.74 -32.40
CA GLN A 637 -16.98 -6.94 -31.87
C GLN A 637 -17.61 -7.34 -30.53
N VAL A 638 -17.75 -6.42 -29.58
CA VAL A 638 -18.34 -6.69 -28.25
C VAL A 638 -19.80 -7.10 -28.36
N MET A 639 -20.59 -6.47 -29.23
CA MET A 639 -21.99 -6.84 -29.50
C MET A 639 -22.16 -8.29 -29.95
N ASN A 640 -21.15 -8.85 -30.65
CA ASN A 640 -21.16 -10.22 -31.12
C ASN A 640 -20.59 -11.22 -30.08
N MET A 641 -20.14 -10.76 -28.93
CA MET A 641 -19.61 -11.58 -27.84
C MET A 641 -20.65 -11.79 -26.75
N ASN A 642 -20.52 -12.90 -26.02
CA ASN A 642 -21.26 -13.09 -24.79
C ASN A 642 -20.56 -12.38 -23.62
N SER A 643 -20.83 -11.11 -23.43
CA SER A 643 -20.19 -10.29 -22.37
C SER A 643 -20.35 -10.86 -20.96
N SER A 644 -21.35 -11.70 -20.70
CA SER A 644 -21.58 -12.26 -19.36
C SER A 644 -20.56 -13.33 -18.97
N GLU A 645 -19.96 -13.98 -19.94
CA GLU A 645 -18.97 -15.06 -19.74
C GLU A 645 -17.57 -14.67 -20.17
N LEU A 646 -17.41 -13.54 -20.86
CA LEU A 646 -16.12 -13.07 -21.39
C LEU A 646 -15.13 -12.83 -20.25
N GLY A 647 -14.02 -13.57 -20.28
CA GLY A 647 -12.95 -13.49 -19.29
C GLY A 647 -11.98 -12.34 -19.56
N MET A 648 -11.37 -11.82 -18.51
CA MET A 648 -10.41 -10.71 -18.61
C MET A 648 -9.13 -11.09 -19.35
N ARG A 649 -8.62 -12.32 -19.22
CA ARG A 649 -7.48 -12.85 -20.01
C ARG A 649 -7.86 -13.00 -21.47
N GLU A 650 -9.09 -13.44 -21.73
CA GLU A 650 -9.61 -13.58 -23.07
C GLU A 650 -9.70 -12.23 -23.79
N ILE A 651 -10.06 -11.15 -23.10
CA ILE A 651 -10.01 -9.79 -23.67
C ILE A 651 -8.58 -9.44 -24.11
N VAL A 652 -7.56 -9.74 -23.32
CA VAL A 652 -6.17 -9.50 -23.72
C VAL A 652 -5.83 -10.26 -25.00
N HIS A 653 -6.24 -11.53 -25.11
CA HIS A 653 -6.07 -12.30 -26.34
C HIS A 653 -6.80 -11.68 -27.55
N GLN A 654 -8.03 -11.23 -27.36
CA GLN A 654 -8.81 -10.57 -28.41
C GLN A 654 -8.12 -9.29 -28.92
N ILE A 655 -7.55 -8.51 -28.03
CA ILE A 655 -6.83 -7.27 -28.38
C ILE A 655 -5.57 -7.62 -29.18
N VAL A 656 -4.74 -8.54 -28.68
CA VAL A 656 -3.46 -8.89 -29.32
C VAL A 656 -3.67 -9.54 -30.71
N GLN A 657 -4.80 -10.21 -30.90
CA GLN A 657 -5.13 -10.85 -32.21
C GLN A 657 -5.89 -9.89 -33.13
N SER A 658 -6.23 -8.69 -32.72
CA SER A 658 -6.98 -7.73 -33.53
C SER A 658 -6.10 -7.07 -34.59
N GLU A 659 -6.72 -6.67 -35.72
CA GLU A 659 -6.03 -5.87 -36.73
C GLU A 659 -5.47 -4.56 -36.19
N ILE A 660 -6.14 -3.97 -35.19
CA ILE A 660 -5.71 -2.71 -34.51
C ILE A 660 -4.36 -2.91 -33.83
N PHE A 661 -4.08 -4.10 -33.30
CA PHE A 661 -2.82 -4.40 -32.64
C PHE A 661 -1.75 -4.90 -33.61
N LEU A 662 -2.12 -5.72 -34.62
CA LEU A 662 -1.20 -6.40 -35.51
C LEU A 662 -0.76 -5.56 -36.71
N LYS A 663 -1.45 -4.44 -37.00
CA LYS A 663 -1.13 -3.55 -38.11
C LYS A 663 -0.61 -2.21 -37.70
N LYS A 664 0.16 -1.57 -38.59
CA LYS A 664 0.70 -0.21 -38.46
C LYS A 664 0.21 0.67 -39.60
#